data_7b01b755841c5a5b003350c41cc1c524
#
_entry.id   7b01b755841c5a5b003350c41cc1c524
#
_cell.length_a   1.000
_cell.length_b   1.000
_cell.length_c   1.000
_cell.angle_alpha   90.00
_cell.angle_beta   90.00
_cell.angle_gamma   90.00
#
_symmetry.space_group_name_H-M   'P 1'
#
loop_
_entity.id
_entity.type
_entity.pdbx_description
1 polymer ?
#
loop_
_entity_poly.entity_id
_entity_poly.type
_entity_poly.pdbx_seq_one_letter_code
_entity_poly.pdbx_strand_id
1 'polypeptide(L)'
;MTSRKVAVGALLFAMALLAAMGCWFCWRCPSRYLMPHDLFWRQVVANGLGLAVFAAAWLAGWRRLLKAAPWLMGIWLLAFVAAKLGRPINGVYRWICISGVFPRPFDSLNINVMTCFVPVFAIFVAWLHERKWIRRWMEWGFLAVLVVCAVCYVLGSENRMMRIVAFLHPSEDVSGYLYMGEQMQSAVSVSNWFGNAGRGLRLLPNCESDGMMAASALLFGKWFPALVCALFGLVGASLTALWCGAAEVSKRRYLLLFTAWLFIPAICCHFQTLGLLPVTGFSPALVGASGTAVAMAWFGMGAVLAIGRAEAQASRQSRPSRWRIMDGAPCLGVAGLTLFAVSAIAWAPKENRMFYDKVPSSDTAHIPHRGVIFAADNSVLSCPEWRWSYHLDPMIPADKDAVRSCAKELAAVFEIPEERLLMDFLRTDSRYIPLKDVAEDSIEEKWYCDMRGWRLKLCGLIREPIQGRCYELGDVALPVVGIIHRTLPGEEPRGACGLEYLFEGDLKAKDGISGDFVHATIVPSLQKKVDEVLADACISNKASAAWGVIMKVPSGEIVAMASVKSGTNGVVHTSYNGSAHCNFEPGDLMKPISRAIAMNEGLVKDGEAFDLGGVVSNVGAKKFHQYLSKLGFGSEVGGRTVYGEEAGIFADAGRWNETACDNIAMGRGVAVTGLQIAQVYATLANHGRLVKPRLVSKVTDRRSMDTVKDFMSATNETVQVISPSAADSVRSALESGTSAAIPMVVDGKYSATHFMAVCAGVFPVDNLEYVSVIALEKADKEAATGGAIKSVWKKVAVAWRELEQ
;
A
#
# COMPACT_ATOMS: atom_id res chain seq x y z
N MET A 1 -33.32 -0.61 41.80
CA MET A 1 -33.40 0.70 41.09
C MET A 1 -32.03 1.19 40.58
N THR A 2 -30.96 1.00 41.29
CA THR A 2 -29.59 1.43 40.93
C THR A 2 -29.02 0.75 39.67
N SER A 3 -29.11 -0.56 39.57
CA SER A 3 -28.56 -1.34 38.41
C SER A 3 -29.19 -0.94 37.06
N ARG A 4 -30.47 -0.63 37.03
CA ARG A 4 -31.18 -0.23 35.81
C ARG A 4 -30.80 1.18 35.36
N LYS A 5 -30.63 2.12 36.29
CA LYS A 5 -30.16 3.47 35.99
C LYS A 5 -28.72 3.43 35.43
N VAL A 6 -27.89 2.55 36.00
CA VAL A 6 -26.51 2.31 35.50
C VAL A 6 -26.54 1.73 34.10
N ALA A 7 -27.38 0.73 33.81
CA ALA A 7 -27.49 0.14 32.48
C ALA A 7 -27.96 1.16 31.42
N VAL A 8 -28.94 2.02 31.76
CA VAL A 8 -29.41 3.09 30.87
C VAL A 8 -28.30 4.13 30.65
N GLY A 9 -27.60 4.53 31.70
CA GLY A 9 -26.51 5.50 31.61
C GLY A 9 -25.37 4.95 30.75
N ALA A 10 -24.93 3.71 30.98
CA ALA A 10 -23.91 3.04 30.18
C ALA A 10 -24.30 2.89 28.70
N LEU A 11 -25.57 2.57 28.43
CA LEU A 11 -26.14 2.45 27.10
C LEU A 11 -26.06 3.78 26.34
N LEU A 12 -26.53 4.86 26.95
CA LEU A 12 -26.50 6.20 26.33
C LEU A 12 -25.08 6.69 26.10
N PHE A 13 -24.19 6.47 27.08
CA PHE A 13 -22.79 6.83 26.95
C PHE A 13 -22.13 6.08 25.78
N ALA A 14 -22.30 4.76 25.71
CA ALA A 14 -21.70 3.96 24.65
C ALA A 14 -22.23 4.36 23.25
N MET A 15 -23.52 4.62 23.13
CA MET A 15 -24.14 5.07 21.86
C MET A 15 -23.64 6.45 21.43
N ALA A 16 -23.54 7.40 22.36
CA ALA A 16 -23.02 8.72 22.08
C ALA A 16 -21.55 8.68 21.64
N LEU A 17 -20.74 7.84 22.30
CA LEU A 17 -19.33 7.69 21.97
C LEU A 17 -19.16 6.98 20.59
N LEU A 18 -19.94 5.94 20.29
CA LEU A 18 -19.96 5.31 18.97
C LEU A 18 -20.32 6.31 17.87
N ALA A 19 -21.33 7.14 18.09
CA ALA A 19 -21.74 8.18 17.13
C ALA A 19 -20.62 9.22 16.92
N ALA A 20 -19.97 9.66 17.99
CA ALA A 20 -18.83 10.58 17.92
C ALA A 20 -17.63 9.95 17.17
N MET A 21 -17.32 8.68 17.45
CA MET A 21 -16.29 7.94 16.74
C MET A 21 -16.63 7.78 15.25
N GLY A 22 -17.88 7.54 14.91
CA GLY A 22 -18.36 7.49 13.53
C GLY A 22 -18.17 8.82 12.79
N CYS A 23 -18.52 9.94 13.43
CA CYS A 23 -18.26 11.27 12.86
C CYS A 23 -16.77 11.54 12.68
N TRP A 24 -15.93 11.19 13.66
CA TRP A 24 -14.50 11.36 13.59
C TRP A 24 -13.86 10.47 12.49
N PHE A 25 -14.33 9.23 12.36
CA PHE A 25 -13.94 8.35 11.29
C PHE A 25 -14.29 8.95 9.91
N CYS A 26 -15.53 9.39 9.71
CA CYS A 26 -15.97 9.99 8.45
C CYS A 26 -15.21 11.26 8.08
N TRP A 27 -14.74 12.03 9.06
CA TRP A 27 -13.91 13.22 8.80
C TRP A 27 -12.51 12.85 8.26
N ARG A 28 -11.97 11.71 8.63
CA ARG A 28 -10.63 11.28 8.23
C ARG A 28 -10.63 10.27 7.08
N CYS A 29 -11.77 9.64 6.80
CA CYS A 29 -11.87 8.58 5.80
C CYS A 29 -11.96 9.16 4.38
N PRO A 30 -11.02 8.89 3.47
CA PRO A 30 -11.17 9.22 2.07
C PRO A 30 -12.20 8.29 1.45
N SER A 31 -13.32 8.85 1.00
CA SER A 31 -14.32 8.13 0.20
C SER A 31 -14.02 8.28 -1.28
N ARG A 32 -14.25 7.24 -2.08
CA ARG A 32 -14.16 7.32 -3.54
C ARG A 32 -15.22 8.23 -4.17
N TYR A 33 -16.33 8.43 -3.48
CA TYR A 33 -17.52 9.09 -4.02
C TYR A 33 -17.79 10.45 -3.40
N LEU A 34 -17.21 10.75 -2.23
CA LEU A 34 -17.49 11.95 -1.47
C LEU A 34 -16.21 12.51 -0.86
N MET A 35 -16.08 13.83 -0.81
CA MET A 35 -15.02 14.45 -0.03
C MET A 35 -15.18 14.09 1.46
N PRO A 36 -14.09 13.91 2.23
CA PRO A 36 -14.17 13.60 3.66
C PRO A 36 -15.04 14.58 4.43
N HIS A 37 -15.01 15.86 4.08
CA HIS A 37 -15.85 16.90 4.64
C HIS A 37 -17.35 16.64 4.39
N ASP A 38 -17.74 16.19 3.21
CA ASP A 38 -19.13 15.89 2.87
C ASP A 38 -19.63 14.63 3.60
N LEU A 39 -18.79 13.62 3.70
CA LEU A 39 -19.10 12.40 4.44
C LEU A 39 -19.31 12.69 5.93
N PHE A 40 -18.47 13.55 6.52
CA PHE A 40 -18.61 14.01 7.89
C PHE A 40 -19.95 14.72 8.12
N TRP A 41 -20.30 15.71 7.30
CA TRP A 41 -21.56 16.44 7.46
C TRP A 41 -22.77 15.55 7.26
N ARG A 42 -22.74 14.61 6.32
CA ARG A 42 -23.82 13.60 6.17
C ARG A 42 -23.98 12.76 7.44
N GLN A 43 -22.89 12.37 8.08
CA GLN A 43 -22.92 11.61 9.33
C GLN A 43 -23.45 12.47 10.50
N VAL A 44 -23.07 13.74 10.59
CA VAL A 44 -23.56 14.69 11.60
C VAL A 44 -25.07 14.90 11.45
N VAL A 45 -25.56 15.16 10.24
CA VAL A 45 -26.99 15.34 9.97
C VAL A 45 -27.77 14.06 10.24
N ALA A 46 -27.24 12.89 9.87
CA ALA A 46 -27.88 11.61 10.17
C ALA A 46 -28.00 11.36 11.68
N ASN A 47 -27.01 11.74 12.49
CA ASN A 47 -27.09 11.70 13.95
C ASN A 47 -28.07 12.72 14.48
N GLY A 48 -28.11 13.94 13.95
CA GLY A 48 -29.09 14.99 14.36
C GLY A 48 -30.52 14.55 14.10
N LEU A 49 -30.83 14.05 12.91
CA LEU A 49 -32.13 13.47 12.56
C LEU A 49 -32.44 12.25 13.42
N GLY A 50 -31.47 11.40 13.65
CA GLY A 50 -31.59 10.22 14.52
C GLY A 50 -31.95 10.61 15.96
N LEU A 51 -31.30 11.62 16.51
CA LEU A 51 -31.62 12.16 17.86
C LEU A 51 -33.02 12.75 17.93
N ALA A 52 -33.50 13.43 16.87
CA ALA A 52 -34.87 13.94 16.82
C ALA A 52 -35.89 12.77 16.84
N VAL A 53 -35.63 11.72 16.03
CA VAL A 53 -36.50 10.53 15.99
C VAL A 53 -36.42 9.74 17.31
N PHE A 54 -35.25 9.67 17.93
CA PHE A 54 -35.03 9.12 19.28
C PHE A 54 -35.90 9.86 20.31
N ALA A 55 -35.83 11.17 20.35
CA ALA A 55 -36.65 11.99 21.26
C ALA A 55 -38.14 11.77 21.02
N ALA A 56 -38.57 11.76 19.77
CA ALA A 56 -39.96 11.49 19.41
C ALA A 56 -40.44 10.10 19.90
N ALA A 57 -39.63 9.05 19.68
CA ALA A 57 -39.95 7.71 20.12
C ALA A 57 -39.98 7.58 21.65
N TRP A 58 -39.04 8.21 22.35
CA TRP A 58 -38.95 8.22 23.79
C TRP A 58 -40.11 8.98 24.43
N LEU A 59 -40.43 10.17 23.93
CA LEU A 59 -41.52 11.01 24.40
C LEU A 59 -42.91 10.39 24.11
N ALA A 60 -43.07 9.76 22.95
CA ALA A 60 -44.32 9.04 22.63
C ALA A 60 -44.59 7.94 23.65
N GLY A 61 -43.57 7.27 24.15
CA GLY A 61 -43.68 6.17 25.10
C GLY A 61 -44.17 4.86 24.48
N TRP A 62 -43.81 3.76 25.13
CA TRP A 62 -44.00 2.39 24.59
C TRP A 62 -45.43 2.10 24.11
N ARG A 63 -46.47 2.46 24.91
CA ARG A 63 -47.88 2.17 24.55
C ARG A 63 -48.32 2.86 23.26
N ARG A 64 -47.88 4.12 23.00
CA ARG A 64 -48.24 4.85 21.78
C ARG A 64 -47.47 4.28 20.58
N LEU A 65 -46.20 3.89 20.77
CA LEU A 65 -45.43 3.20 19.73
C LEU A 65 -46.09 1.90 19.29
N LEU A 66 -46.54 1.08 20.24
CA LEU A 66 -47.33 -0.12 19.92
C LEU A 66 -48.62 0.18 19.12
N LYS A 67 -49.38 1.21 19.51
CA LYS A 67 -50.59 1.62 18.76
C LYS A 67 -50.25 2.09 17.33
N ALA A 68 -49.08 2.71 17.14
CA ALA A 68 -48.60 3.17 15.85
C ALA A 68 -48.00 2.02 14.96
N ALA A 69 -47.75 0.84 15.52
CA ALA A 69 -47.05 -0.25 14.84
C ALA A 69 -47.65 -0.66 13.47
N PRO A 70 -48.97 -0.82 13.32
CA PRO A 70 -49.57 -1.16 12.02
C PRO A 70 -49.35 -0.06 10.97
N TRP A 71 -49.44 1.21 11.40
CA TRP A 71 -49.21 2.37 10.53
C TRP A 71 -47.74 2.49 10.11
N LEU A 72 -46.81 2.30 11.03
CA LEU A 72 -45.38 2.26 10.72
C LEU A 72 -45.04 1.15 9.70
N MET A 73 -45.64 -0.02 9.86
CA MET A 73 -45.48 -1.15 8.92
C MET A 73 -46.12 -0.82 7.57
N GLY A 74 -47.30 -0.18 7.53
CA GLY A 74 -47.93 0.26 6.29
C GLY A 74 -47.05 1.30 5.54
N ILE A 75 -46.56 2.28 6.25
CA ILE A 75 -45.61 3.28 5.68
C ILE A 75 -44.37 2.59 5.15
N TRP A 76 -43.78 1.65 5.89
CA TRP A 76 -42.65 0.88 5.40
C TRP A 76 -42.96 0.09 4.13
N LEU A 77 -44.11 -0.56 4.06
CA LEU A 77 -44.54 -1.34 2.88
C LEU A 77 -44.72 -0.41 1.66
N LEU A 78 -45.30 0.75 1.83
CA LEU A 78 -45.44 1.77 0.78
C LEU A 78 -44.05 2.25 0.31
N ALA A 79 -43.13 2.52 1.24
CA ALA A 79 -41.76 2.89 0.92
C ALA A 79 -41.00 1.76 0.17
N PHE A 80 -41.24 0.50 0.54
CA PHE A 80 -40.67 -0.65 -0.14
C PHE A 80 -41.19 -0.78 -1.58
N VAL A 81 -42.50 -0.62 -1.80
CA VAL A 81 -43.08 -0.60 -3.15
C VAL A 81 -42.52 0.55 -3.96
N ALA A 82 -42.43 1.75 -3.38
CA ALA A 82 -41.83 2.92 -4.04
C ALA A 82 -40.37 2.67 -4.43
N ALA A 83 -39.55 2.03 -3.58
CA ALA A 83 -38.18 1.67 -3.90
C ALA A 83 -38.10 0.62 -5.04
N LYS A 84 -39.08 -0.29 -5.14
CA LYS A 84 -39.16 -1.28 -6.23
C LYS A 84 -39.57 -0.68 -7.57
N LEU A 85 -40.38 0.37 -7.55
CA LEU A 85 -40.80 1.11 -8.74
C LEU A 85 -39.81 2.19 -9.16
N GLY A 86 -38.84 2.54 -8.29
CA GLY A 86 -37.80 3.53 -8.53
C GLY A 86 -36.64 3.01 -9.40
N ARG A 87 -35.64 3.86 -9.60
CA ARG A 87 -34.43 3.47 -10.33
C ARG A 87 -33.50 2.64 -9.43
N PRO A 88 -32.93 1.53 -9.93
CA PRO A 88 -31.95 0.75 -9.16
C PRO A 88 -30.66 1.53 -8.94
N ILE A 89 -30.09 1.45 -7.74
CA ILE A 89 -28.72 1.89 -7.45
C ILE A 89 -27.85 0.63 -7.43
N ASN A 90 -26.81 0.59 -8.25
CA ASN A 90 -25.92 -0.58 -8.41
C ASN A 90 -26.69 -1.88 -8.66
N GLY A 91 -27.72 -1.84 -9.52
CA GLY A 91 -28.56 -2.99 -9.87
C GLY A 91 -29.51 -3.44 -8.75
N VAL A 92 -29.63 -2.73 -7.63
CA VAL A 92 -30.46 -3.13 -6.47
C VAL A 92 -31.59 -2.14 -6.19
N TYR A 93 -32.81 -2.65 -6.16
CA TYR A 93 -34.06 -1.92 -5.84
C TYR A 93 -34.33 -1.90 -4.34
N ARG A 94 -33.54 -1.19 -3.56
CA ARG A 94 -33.71 -1.06 -2.10
C ARG A 94 -33.60 0.37 -1.58
N TRP A 95 -33.44 1.34 -2.49
CA TRP A 95 -33.19 2.73 -2.17
C TRP A 95 -34.29 3.64 -2.65
N ILE A 96 -34.69 4.61 -1.84
CA ILE A 96 -35.44 5.78 -2.29
C ILE A 96 -34.43 6.91 -2.43
N CYS A 97 -34.27 7.41 -3.67
CA CYS A 97 -33.37 8.50 -3.98
C CYS A 97 -34.17 9.79 -4.06
N ILE A 98 -33.78 10.77 -3.26
CA ILE A 98 -34.30 12.14 -3.31
C ILE A 98 -33.14 13.01 -3.78
N SER A 99 -33.19 13.48 -5.04
CA SER A 99 -32.16 14.32 -5.65
C SER A 99 -32.69 15.68 -6.02
N GLY A 100 -31.82 16.69 -5.97
CA GLY A 100 -32.16 18.05 -6.43
C GLY A 100 -32.96 18.90 -5.45
N VAL A 101 -33.27 18.44 -4.25
CA VAL A 101 -34.06 19.18 -3.25
C VAL A 101 -33.17 19.92 -2.25
N PHE A 102 -31.96 19.43 -2.04
CA PHE A 102 -31.04 19.97 -1.03
C PHE A 102 -29.74 20.46 -1.66
N PRO A 103 -29.11 21.52 -1.11
CA PRO A 103 -27.79 21.98 -1.55
C PRO A 103 -26.70 20.95 -1.20
N ARG A 104 -25.54 21.00 -1.87
CA ARG A 104 -24.38 20.18 -1.48
C ARG A 104 -24.05 20.37 0.00
N PRO A 105 -23.69 19.31 0.71
CA PRO A 105 -23.37 17.94 0.27
C PRO A 105 -24.59 16.99 0.21
N PHE A 106 -25.80 17.47 0.25
CA PHE A 106 -27.05 16.69 0.35
C PHE A 106 -27.82 16.63 -0.96
N ASP A 107 -27.19 16.93 -2.08
CA ASP A 107 -27.76 16.90 -3.44
C ASP A 107 -28.45 15.55 -3.78
N SER A 108 -28.06 14.47 -3.09
CA SER A 108 -28.72 13.16 -3.17
C SER A 108 -28.88 12.54 -1.77
N LEU A 109 -30.10 12.39 -1.30
CA LEU A 109 -30.41 11.63 -0.09
C LEU A 109 -30.90 10.22 -0.46
N ASN A 110 -30.13 9.21 -0.08
CA ASN A 110 -30.44 7.82 -0.36
C ASN A 110 -30.93 7.11 0.91
N ILE A 111 -32.21 6.79 0.98
CA ILE A 111 -32.84 6.09 2.11
C ILE A 111 -32.86 4.60 1.80
N ASN A 112 -32.14 3.80 2.59
CA ASN A 112 -32.19 2.35 2.49
C ASN A 112 -33.41 1.79 3.22
N VAL A 113 -34.44 1.45 2.46
CA VAL A 113 -35.74 0.98 3.01
C VAL A 113 -35.58 -0.36 3.74
N MET A 114 -34.67 -1.22 3.28
CA MET A 114 -34.42 -2.52 3.94
C MET A 114 -33.79 -2.37 5.32
N THR A 115 -32.96 -1.35 5.54
CA THR A 115 -32.39 -1.06 6.86
C THR A 115 -33.46 -0.64 7.86
N CYS A 116 -34.53 0.02 7.42
CA CYS A 116 -35.66 0.43 8.26
C CYS A 116 -36.57 -0.74 8.66
N PHE A 117 -36.53 -1.86 7.92
CA PHE A 117 -37.47 -2.97 8.11
C PHE A 117 -37.42 -3.54 9.52
N VAL A 118 -36.27 -3.99 9.98
CA VAL A 118 -36.20 -4.78 11.23
C VAL A 118 -36.60 -3.99 12.46
N PRO A 119 -36.15 -2.72 12.67
CA PRO A 119 -36.64 -1.95 13.82
C PRO A 119 -38.13 -1.67 13.79
N VAL A 120 -38.72 -1.40 12.62
CA VAL A 120 -40.17 -1.20 12.47
C VAL A 120 -40.93 -2.52 12.69
N PHE A 121 -40.41 -3.60 12.08
CA PHE A 121 -40.95 -4.94 12.22
C PHE A 121 -40.90 -5.45 13.67
N ALA A 122 -39.85 -5.12 14.42
CA ALA A 122 -39.71 -5.47 15.83
C ALA A 122 -40.85 -4.86 16.69
N ILE A 123 -41.25 -3.60 16.40
CA ILE A 123 -42.40 -2.97 17.08
C ILE A 123 -43.70 -3.67 16.66
N PHE A 124 -43.83 -4.02 15.39
CA PHE A 124 -45.01 -4.71 14.87
C PHE A 124 -45.18 -6.11 15.47
N VAL A 125 -44.09 -6.89 15.58
CA VAL A 125 -44.09 -8.18 16.29
C VAL A 125 -44.48 -8.03 17.75
N ALA A 126 -43.93 -7.00 18.44
CA ALA A 126 -44.32 -6.70 19.80
C ALA A 126 -45.85 -6.36 19.94
N TRP A 127 -46.38 -5.64 18.97
CA TRP A 127 -47.84 -5.32 18.90
C TRP A 127 -48.68 -6.57 18.68
N LEU A 128 -48.25 -7.48 17.78
CA LEU A 128 -48.95 -8.75 17.55
C LEU A 128 -48.97 -9.63 18.82
N HIS A 129 -47.88 -9.61 19.59
CA HIS A 129 -47.80 -10.30 20.88
C HIS A 129 -48.77 -9.70 21.90
N GLU A 130 -48.87 -8.37 22.00
CA GLU A 130 -49.77 -7.67 22.88
C GLU A 130 -51.22 -8.02 22.57
N ARG A 131 -51.56 -8.17 21.31
CA ARG A 131 -52.88 -8.56 20.82
C ARG A 131 -53.16 -10.08 20.95
N LYS A 132 -52.17 -10.89 21.43
CA LYS A 132 -52.25 -12.35 21.53
C LYS A 132 -52.54 -13.05 20.18
N TRP A 133 -52.25 -12.40 19.05
CA TRP A 133 -52.47 -12.92 17.71
C TRP A 133 -51.38 -13.92 17.28
N ILE A 134 -50.21 -13.91 17.92
CA ILE A 134 -49.10 -14.82 17.66
C ILE A 134 -49.01 -15.83 18.82
N ARG A 135 -49.01 -17.15 18.47
CA ARG A 135 -48.69 -18.27 19.37
C ARG A 135 -47.22 -18.67 19.21
N ARG A 136 -46.59 -19.27 20.22
CA ARG A 136 -45.16 -19.63 20.19
C ARG A 136 -44.75 -20.44 18.95
N TRP A 137 -45.54 -21.37 18.46
CA TRP A 137 -45.26 -22.16 17.26
C TRP A 137 -45.22 -21.30 15.98
N MET A 138 -46.00 -20.23 15.90
CA MET A 138 -45.97 -19.29 14.77
C MET A 138 -44.68 -18.45 14.75
N GLU A 139 -44.06 -18.21 15.89
CA GLU A 139 -42.72 -17.54 15.95
C GLU A 139 -41.67 -18.41 15.30
N TRP A 140 -41.63 -19.70 15.59
CA TRP A 140 -40.73 -20.65 14.97
C TRP A 140 -40.99 -20.81 13.47
N GLY A 141 -42.26 -20.83 13.05
CA GLY A 141 -42.63 -20.80 11.65
C GLY A 141 -42.15 -19.53 10.94
N PHE A 142 -42.30 -18.38 11.60
CA PHE A 142 -41.83 -17.09 11.07
C PHE A 142 -40.30 -17.03 10.97
N LEU A 143 -39.59 -17.52 11.99
CA LEU A 143 -38.14 -17.65 11.97
C LEU A 143 -37.68 -18.56 10.84
N ALA A 144 -38.32 -19.72 10.64
CA ALA A 144 -38.05 -20.64 9.55
C ALA A 144 -38.24 -19.96 8.18
N VAL A 145 -39.31 -19.20 8.00
CA VAL A 145 -39.55 -18.43 6.77
C VAL A 145 -38.45 -17.38 6.56
N LEU A 146 -38.03 -16.66 7.60
CA LEU A 146 -36.92 -15.68 7.50
C LEU A 146 -35.62 -16.36 7.12
N VAL A 147 -35.31 -17.53 7.67
CA VAL A 147 -34.12 -18.30 7.31
C VAL A 147 -34.18 -18.76 5.84
N VAL A 148 -35.33 -19.29 5.41
CA VAL A 148 -35.55 -19.67 4.01
C VAL A 148 -35.39 -18.45 3.08
N CYS A 149 -36.00 -17.32 3.42
CA CYS A 149 -35.84 -16.08 2.65
C CYS A 149 -34.40 -15.62 2.59
N ALA A 150 -33.64 -15.70 3.69
CA ALA A 150 -32.22 -15.37 3.73
C ALA A 150 -31.40 -16.30 2.84
N VAL A 151 -31.66 -17.60 2.89
CA VAL A 151 -31.03 -18.60 2.02
C VAL A 151 -31.37 -18.34 0.54
N CYS A 152 -32.63 -18.14 0.21
CA CYS A 152 -33.07 -17.79 -1.13
C CYS A 152 -32.46 -16.47 -1.62
N TYR A 153 -32.30 -15.50 -0.73
CA TYR A 153 -31.64 -14.23 -1.04
C TYR A 153 -30.16 -14.39 -1.35
N VAL A 154 -29.47 -15.29 -0.69
CA VAL A 154 -28.05 -15.62 -0.98
C VAL A 154 -27.95 -16.39 -2.29
N LEU A 155 -28.74 -17.47 -2.44
CA LEU A 155 -28.72 -18.35 -3.61
C LEU A 155 -29.23 -17.65 -4.88
N GLY A 156 -30.09 -16.65 -4.75
CA GLY A 156 -30.67 -15.91 -5.87
C GLY A 156 -29.74 -14.87 -6.50
N SER A 157 -28.45 -14.84 -6.12
CA SER A 157 -27.46 -13.92 -6.70
C SER A 157 -26.13 -14.64 -6.90
N GLU A 158 -25.75 -14.78 -8.16
CA GLU A 158 -24.48 -15.40 -8.56
C GLU A 158 -23.28 -14.78 -7.82
N ASN A 159 -23.18 -13.46 -7.77
CA ASN A 159 -22.11 -12.75 -7.07
C ASN A 159 -22.02 -13.07 -5.56
N ARG A 160 -23.14 -13.34 -4.89
CA ARG A 160 -23.12 -13.72 -3.46
C ARG A 160 -22.71 -15.15 -3.26
N MET A 161 -23.21 -16.03 -4.13
CA MET A 161 -22.83 -17.44 -4.13
C MET A 161 -21.32 -17.58 -4.38
N MET A 162 -20.80 -16.87 -5.40
CA MET A 162 -19.37 -16.91 -5.75
C MET A 162 -18.49 -16.41 -4.61
N ARG A 163 -18.91 -15.39 -3.83
CA ARG A 163 -18.17 -14.97 -2.63
C ARG A 163 -18.09 -16.05 -1.56
N ILE A 164 -19.13 -16.86 -1.40
CA ILE A 164 -19.13 -17.99 -0.46
C ILE A 164 -18.26 -19.12 -0.98
N VAL A 165 -18.36 -19.44 -2.27
CA VAL A 165 -17.56 -20.49 -2.92
C VAL A 165 -16.08 -20.11 -2.84
N ALA A 166 -15.73 -18.89 -3.22
CA ALA A 166 -14.36 -18.37 -3.13
C ALA A 166 -13.82 -18.40 -1.69
N PHE A 167 -14.64 -18.09 -0.71
CA PHE A 167 -14.25 -18.17 0.71
C PHE A 167 -13.98 -19.62 1.16
N LEU A 168 -14.76 -20.59 0.69
CA LEU A 168 -14.59 -22.00 1.03
C LEU A 168 -13.46 -22.66 0.23
N HIS A 169 -13.25 -22.24 -1.01
CA HIS A 169 -12.25 -22.74 -1.95
C HIS A 169 -11.35 -21.60 -2.47
N PRO A 170 -10.45 -21.04 -1.66
CA PRO A 170 -9.62 -19.87 -2.03
C PRO A 170 -8.74 -20.10 -3.27
N SER A 171 -8.28 -21.34 -3.47
CA SER A 171 -7.44 -21.73 -4.61
C SER A 171 -8.17 -21.68 -5.97
N GLU A 172 -9.50 -21.67 -5.96
CA GLU A 172 -10.34 -21.67 -7.17
C GLU A 172 -10.92 -20.28 -7.48
N ASP A 173 -10.58 -19.25 -6.70
CA ASP A 173 -11.06 -17.88 -6.90
C ASP A 173 -10.32 -17.17 -8.05
N VAL A 174 -10.64 -17.56 -9.27
CA VAL A 174 -10.13 -16.92 -10.50
C VAL A 174 -10.71 -15.51 -10.69
N SER A 175 -11.84 -15.21 -10.06
CA SER A 175 -12.62 -13.98 -10.27
C SER A 175 -12.33 -12.88 -9.25
N GLY A 176 -11.46 -13.13 -8.27
CA GLY A 176 -11.05 -12.14 -7.26
C GLY A 176 -12.14 -11.77 -6.24
N TYR A 177 -13.12 -12.66 -5.99
CA TYR A 177 -14.18 -12.43 -4.99
C TYR A 177 -13.66 -12.35 -3.56
N LEU A 178 -12.48 -12.94 -3.26
CA LEU A 178 -11.78 -12.84 -1.97
C LEU A 178 -11.03 -11.52 -1.78
N TYR A 179 -10.70 -10.82 -2.86
CA TYR A 179 -9.86 -9.63 -2.87
C TYR A 179 -10.16 -8.64 -1.74
N MET A 180 -11.43 -8.26 -1.56
CA MET A 180 -11.81 -7.29 -0.54
C MET A 180 -11.54 -7.80 0.89
N GLY A 181 -11.74 -9.09 1.13
CA GLY A 181 -11.46 -9.73 2.42
C GLY A 181 -9.98 -9.76 2.74
N GLU A 182 -9.14 -10.11 1.77
CA GLU A 182 -7.68 -10.13 1.89
C GLU A 182 -7.13 -8.73 2.15
N GLN A 183 -7.64 -7.70 1.46
CA GLN A 183 -7.27 -6.32 1.70
C GLN A 183 -7.61 -5.85 3.12
N MET A 184 -8.78 -6.24 3.65
CA MET A 184 -9.16 -5.92 5.02
C MET A 184 -8.24 -6.61 6.04
N GLN A 185 -7.90 -7.88 5.84
CA GLN A 185 -6.98 -8.62 6.70
C GLN A 185 -5.58 -8.01 6.68
N SER A 186 -5.06 -7.71 5.50
CA SER A 186 -3.78 -7.03 5.30
C SER A 186 -3.75 -5.70 6.03
N ALA A 187 -4.81 -4.89 5.90
CA ALA A 187 -4.93 -3.61 6.58
C ALA A 187 -4.78 -3.74 8.10
N VAL A 188 -5.43 -4.72 8.69
CA VAL A 188 -5.35 -4.96 10.14
C VAL A 188 -3.98 -5.51 10.54
N SER A 189 -3.38 -6.39 9.73
CA SER A 189 -2.08 -7.00 10.03
C SER A 189 -0.96 -5.97 10.08
N VAL A 190 -0.91 -5.05 9.10
CA VAL A 190 0.13 -3.99 9.02
C VAL A 190 -0.12 -2.82 9.96
N SER A 191 -1.32 -2.70 10.54
CA SER A 191 -1.66 -1.60 11.44
C SER A 191 -0.96 -1.74 12.79
N ASN A 192 -0.42 -0.63 13.30
CA ASN A 192 0.11 -0.54 14.66
C ASN A 192 -1.02 -0.27 15.67
N TRP A 193 -0.71 -0.41 16.98
CA TRP A 193 -1.68 -0.07 18.03
C TRP A 193 -2.08 1.40 18.01
N PHE A 194 -1.14 2.32 17.77
CA PHE A 194 -1.36 3.77 17.79
C PHE A 194 -0.92 4.38 16.46
N GLY A 195 -1.84 4.40 15.52
CA GLY A 195 -1.67 5.07 14.25
C GLY A 195 -0.73 4.37 13.27
N ASN A 196 -1.10 4.43 12.02
CA ASN A 196 -0.22 4.33 10.87
C ASN A 196 -0.47 5.57 10.02
N ALA A 197 0.54 6.03 9.31
CA ALA A 197 0.48 7.26 8.52
C ALA A 197 -0.55 7.27 7.36
N GLY A 198 -1.63 6.48 7.45
CA GLY A 198 -2.70 6.42 6.46
C GLY A 198 -2.28 5.84 5.09
N ARG A 199 -1.04 5.36 4.97
CA ARG A 199 -0.53 4.72 3.76
C ARG A 199 -1.35 3.47 3.48
N GLY A 200 -1.80 3.32 2.24
CA GLY A 200 -2.62 2.17 1.82
C GLY A 200 -4.14 2.33 2.01
N LEU A 201 -4.64 3.38 2.66
CA LEU A 201 -6.07 3.59 2.87
C LEU A 201 -6.84 3.76 1.55
N ARG A 202 -6.21 4.39 0.55
CA ARG A 202 -6.78 4.55 -0.81
C ARG A 202 -6.95 3.21 -1.54
N LEU A 203 -6.26 2.17 -1.11
CA LEU A 203 -6.31 0.84 -1.70
C LEU A 203 -7.46 -0.01 -1.13
N LEU A 204 -8.05 0.41 -0.01
CA LEU A 204 -9.11 -0.35 0.65
C LEU A 204 -10.48 -0.03 0.01
N PRO A 205 -11.13 -0.98 -0.69
CA PRO A 205 -12.45 -0.74 -1.26
C PRO A 205 -13.50 -0.57 -0.17
N ASN A 206 -14.50 0.27 -0.42
CA ASN A 206 -15.63 0.53 0.49
C ASN A 206 -15.20 0.87 1.93
N CYS A 207 -14.13 1.64 2.07
CA CYS A 207 -13.54 1.98 3.37
C CYS A 207 -14.53 2.73 4.29
N GLU A 208 -15.53 3.42 3.73
CA GLU A 208 -16.57 4.14 4.47
C GLU A 208 -17.70 3.25 5.00
N SER A 209 -17.82 2.01 4.50
CA SER A 209 -18.93 1.10 4.84
C SER A 209 -18.43 -0.24 5.43
N ASP A 210 -18.40 -1.27 4.63
CA ASP A 210 -18.03 -2.64 5.04
C ASP A 210 -16.54 -2.83 5.32
N GLY A 211 -15.65 -2.04 4.68
CA GLY A 211 -14.22 -1.96 4.98
C GLY A 211 -13.85 -1.06 6.16
N MET A 212 -14.82 -0.44 6.83
CA MET A 212 -14.62 0.59 7.84
C MET A 212 -13.73 0.15 9.01
N MET A 213 -13.82 -1.09 9.47
CA MET A 213 -13.00 -1.57 10.59
C MET A 213 -11.53 -1.67 10.21
N ALA A 214 -11.22 -2.17 9.03
CA ALA A 214 -9.87 -2.20 8.48
C ALA A 214 -9.34 -0.79 8.22
N ALA A 215 -10.16 0.07 7.61
CA ALA A 215 -9.82 1.47 7.37
C ALA A 215 -9.53 2.24 8.67
N SER A 216 -10.32 2.00 9.72
CA SER A 216 -10.10 2.63 11.02
C SER A 216 -8.81 2.14 11.70
N ALA A 217 -8.44 0.88 11.51
CA ALA A 217 -7.17 0.35 12.00
C ALA A 217 -5.97 1.01 11.32
N LEU A 218 -6.05 1.29 10.01
CA LEU A 218 -5.01 2.02 9.27
C LEU A 218 -4.93 3.50 9.68
N LEU A 219 -6.07 4.16 9.84
CA LEU A 219 -6.11 5.60 10.14
C LEU A 219 -5.66 5.92 11.55
N PHE A 220 -6.19 5.19 12.52
CA PHE A 220 -6.05 5.51 13.94
C PHE A 220 -5.22 4.48 14.71
N GLY A 221 -5.03 3.29 14.15
CA GLY A 221 -4.43 2.13 14.83
C GLY A 221 -5.48 1.14 15.35
N LYS A 222 -5.01 -0.06 15.74
CA LYS A 222 -5.85 -1.18 16.21
C LYS A 222 -6.72 -0.83 17.42
N TRP A 223 -6.32 0.17 18.22
CA TRP A 223 -7.12 0.62 19.37
C TRP A 223 -8.51 1.12 19.00
N PHE A 224 -8.67 1.73 17.80
CA PHE A 224 -9.95 2.30 17.39
C PHE A 224 -11.00 1.20 17.14
N PRO A 225 -10.81 0.22 16.24
CA PRO A 225 -11.77 -0.87 16.08
C PRO A 225 -11.93 -1.71 17.35
N ALA A 226 -10.89 -1.88 18.18
CA ALA A 226 -11.01 -2.56 19.47
C ALA A 226 -11.94 -1.80 20.43
N LEU A 227 -11.83 -0.48 20.49
CA LEU A 227 -12.73 0.36 21.31
C LEU A 227 -14.17 0.31 20.78
N VAL A 228 -14.36 0.33 19.45
CA VAL A 228 -15.69 0.15 18.83
C VAL A 228 -16.31 -1.17 19.28
N CYS A 229 -15.55 -2.28 19.25
CA CYS A 229 -16.02 -3.58 19.72
C CYS A 229 -16.39 -3.55 21.22
N ALA A 230 -15.55 -2.95 22.06
CA ALA A 230 -15.81 -2.84 23.49
C ALA A 230 -17.08 -2.04 23.80
N LEU A 231 -17.31 -0.94 23.04
CA LEU A 231 -18.51 -0.13 23.17
C LEU A 231 -19.77 -0.91 22.72
N PHE A 232 -19.71 -1.66 21.63
CA PHE A 232 -20.78 -2.58 21.26
C PHE A 232 -21.01 -3.61 22.36
N GLY A 233 -19.97 -4.20 22.96
CA GLY A 233 -20.07 -5.08 24.12
C GLY A 233 -20.82 -4.44 25.29
N LEU A 234 -20.53 -3.18 25.59
CA LEU A 234 -21.21 -2.40 26.65
C LEU A 234 -22.69 -2.15 26.30
N VAL A 235 -23.00 -1.85 25.02
CA VAL A 235 -24.38 -1.74 24.52
C VAL A 235 -25.11 -3.07 24.72
N GLY A 236 -24.51 -4.19 24.34
CA GLY A 236 -25.07 -5.54 24.49
C GLY A 236 -25.35 -5.89 25.94
N ALA A 237 -24.39 -5.69 26.83
CA ALA A 237 -24.57 -5.92 28.28
C ALA A 237 -25.71 -5.08 28.85
N SER A 238 -25.82 -3.81 28.43
CA SER A 238 -26.88 -2.89 28.86
C SER A 238 -28.26 -3.32 28.36
N LEU A 239 -28.38 -3.71 27.09
CA LEU A 239 -29.62 -4.23 26.49
C LEU A 239 -30.03 -5.57 27.15
N THR A 240 -29.09 -6.41 27.50
CA THR A 240 -29.32 -7.65 28.27
C THR A 240 -29.92 -7.34 29.64
N ALA A 241 -29.32 -6.42 30.36
CA ALA A 241 -29.83 -6.03 31.68
C ALA A 241 -31.27 -5.50 31.59
N LEU A 242 -31.60 -4.72 30.54
CA LEU A 242 -32.96 -4.25 30.30
C LEU A 242 -33.91 -5.38 29.89
N TRP A 243 -33.48 -6.33 29.08
CA TRP A 243 -34.22 -7.51 28.65
C TRP A 243 -34.58 -8.40 29.85
N CYS A 244 -33.61 -8.70 30.71
CA CYS A 244 -33.83 -9.47 31.93
C CYS A 244 -34.83 -8.78 32.88
N GLY A 245 -34.80 -7.44 32.90
CA GLY A 245 -35.71 -6.65 33.74
C GLY A 245 -37.11 -6.39 33.15
N ALA A 246 -37.36 -6.80 31.91
CA ALA A 246 -38.64 -6.60 31.26
C ALA A 246 -39.67 -7.68 31.67
N ALA A 247 -40.85 -7.29 32.20
CA ALA A 247 -41.85 -8.24 32.65
C ALA A 247 -42.69 -8.81 31.49
N GLU A 248 -43.01 -8.00 30.50
CA GLU A 248 -43.91 -8.33 29.40
C GLU A 248 -43.19 -8.99 28.24
N VAL A 249 -43.76 -10.01 27.62
CA VAL A 249 -43.21 -10.75 26.48
C VAL A 249 -43.00 -9.84 25.27
N SER A 250 -43.95 -8.94 25.00
CA SER A 250 -43.87 -7.97 23.91
C SER A 250 -42.59 -7.11 23.98
N LYS A 251 -42.26 -6.63 25.16
CA LYS A 251 -41.04 -5.82 25.40
C LYS A 251 -39.78 -6.64 25.22
N ARG A 252 -39.74 -7.88 25.71
CA ARG A 252 -38.62 -8.80 25.54
C ARG A 252 -38.38 -9.10 24.07
N ARG A 253 -39.43 -9.33 23.29
CA ARG A 253 -39.32 -9.59 21.84
C ARG A 253 -38.73 -8.42 21.06
N TYR A 254 -39.25 -7.21 21.39
CA TYR A 254 -38.66 -6.00 20.79
C TYR A 254 -37.18 -5.85 21.10
N LEU A 255 -36.78 -5.98 22.36
CA LEU A 255 -35.37 -5.87 22.77
C LEU A 255 -34.51 -6.92 22.07
N LEU A 256 -34.99 -8.17 21.93
CA LEU A 256 -34.25 -9.23 21.25
C LEU A 256 -34.05 -8.92 19.76
N LEU A 257 -35.10 -8.56 19.05
CA LEU A 257 -35.04 -8.28 17.61
C LEU A 257 -34.20 -7.04 17.33
N PHE A 258 -34.32 -5.99 18.14
CA PHE A 258 -33.51 -4.77 18.01
C PHE A 258 -32.03 -5.04 18.30
N THR A 259 -31.73 -5.85 19.33
CA THR A 259 -30.36 -6.27 19.64
C THR A 259 -29.78 -7.06 18.45
N ALA A 260 -30.49 -8.04 17.92
CA ALA A 260 -30.04 -8.82 16.77
C ALA A 260 -29.77 -7.92 15.55
N TRP A 261 -30.66 -6.99 15.25
CA TRP A 261 -30.47 -6.03 14.14
C TRP A 261 -29.25 -5.15 14.31
N LEU A 262 -28.95 -4.70 15.54
CA LEU A 262 -27.82 -3.83 15.81
C LEU A 262 -26.48 -4.61 15.76
N PHE A 263 -26.48 -5.84 16.26
CA PHE A 263 -25.25 -6.61 16.47
C PHE A 263 -24.85 -7.50 15.30
N ILE A 264 -25.80 -8.11 14.57
CA ILE A 264 -25.46 -8.99 13.44
C ILE A 264 -24.58 -8.28 12.41
N PRO A 265 -24.91 -7.06 11.93
CA PRO A 265 -24.07 -6.33 11.00
C PRO A 265 -22.69 -5.99 11.59
N ALA A 266 -22.63 -5.62 12.87
CA ALA A 266 -21.37 -5.30 13.53
C ALA A 266 -20.45 -6.53 13.65
N ILE A 267 -21.02 -7.68 14.06
CA ILE A 267 -20.29 -8.96 14.16
C ILE A 267 -19.81 -9.41 12.77
N CYS A 268 -20.69 -9.37 11.76
CA CYS A 268 -20.32 -9.74 10.40
C CYS A 268 -19.19 -8.85 9.88
N CYS A 269 -19.26 -7.53 10.10
CA CYS A 269 -18.21 -6.60 9.69
C CYS A 269 -16.86 -6.89 10.36
N HIS A 270 -16.85 -7.27 11.64
CA HIS A 270 -15.63 -7.65 12.34
C HIS A 270 -15.06 -8.97 11.81
N PHE A 271 -15.89 -9.99 11.68
CA PHE A 271 -15.43 -11.31 11.28
C PHE A 271 -14.98 -11.35 9.82
N GLN A 272 -15.61 -10.60 8.93
CA GLN A 272 -15.11 -10.45 7.55
C GLN A 272 -13.77 -9.70 7.51
N THR A 273 -13.56 -8.70 8.39
CA THR A 273 -12.29 -7.98 8.51
C THR A 273 -11.16 -8.89 9.00
N LEU A 274 -11.48 -9.90 9.80
CA LEU A 274 -10.54 -10.91 10.30
C LEU A 274 -10.42 -12.14 9.39
N GLY A 275 -11.15 -12.18 8.27
CA GLY A 275 -11.17 -13.33 7.36
C GLY A 275 -11.89 -14.56 7.90
N LEU A 276 -12.74 -14.41 8.90
CA LEU A 276 -13.53 -15.50 9.49
C LEU A 276 -14.89 -15.68 8.81
N LEU A 277 -15.32 -14.71 8.01
CA LEU A 277 -16.55 -14.74 7.22
C LEU A 277 -16.30 -14.13 5.82
N PRO A 278 -17.03 -14.57 4.80
CA PRO A 278 -16.98 -13.92 3.50
C PRO A 278 -17.50 -12.47 3.59
N VAL A 279 -17.08 -11.62 2.66
CA VAL A 279 -17.51 -10.22 2.63
C VAL A 279 -19.00 -10.12 2.36
N THR A 280 -19.77 -9.65 3.33
CA THR A 280 -21.24 -9.63 3.33
C THR A 280 -21.85 -8.29 2.94
N GLY A 281 -21.06 -7.21 2.90
CA GLY A 281 -21.53 -5.83 2.65
C GLY A 281 -22.29 -5.21 3.83
N PHE A 282 -22.09 -5.73 5.05
CA PHE A 282 -22.65 -5.14 6.27
C PHE A 282 -21.69 -4.12 6.89
N SER A 283 -22.26 -3.00 7.37
CA SER A 283 -21.51 -2.02 8.15
C SER A 283 -22.13 -1.83 9.54
N PRO A 284 -21.34 -1.55 10.59
CA PRO A 284 -21.86 -1.30 11.92
C PRO A 284 -22.67 -0.01 11.95
N ALA A 285 -23.87 -0.06 12.52
CA ALA A 285 -24.69 1.13 12.73
C ALA A 285 -23.95 2.13 13.65
N LEU A 286 -24.18 3.42 13.46
CA LEU A 286 -23.55 4.56 14.15
C LEU A 286 -22.11 4.88 13.72
N VAL A 287 -21.29 3.91 13.37
CA VAL A 287 -19.88 4.12 13.06
C VAL A 287 -19.64 4.17 11.55
N GLY A 288 -20.27 3.28 10.77
CA GLY A 288 -20.20 3.31 9.32
C GLY A 288 -21.02 4.43 8.69
N ALA A 289 -20.70 4.81 7.47
CA ALA A 289 -21.30 5.95 6.75
C ALA A 289 -22.74 5.73 6.24
N SER A 290 -23.53 4.91 6.92
CA SER A 290 -24.94 4.64 6.57
C SER A 290 -25.91 5.52 7.35
N GLY A 291 -26.28 6.66 6.80
CA GLY A 291 -27.19 7.62 7.46
C GLY A 291 -28.53 7.01 7.90
N THR A 292 -29.11 6.11 7.09
CA THR A 292 -30.35 5.39 7.44
C THR A 292 -30.15 4.47 8.64
N ALA A 293 -29.03 3.74 8.72
CA ALA A 293 -28.74 2.85 9.84
C ALA A 293 -28.52 3.64 11.13
N VAL A 294 -27.84 4.80 11.05
CA VAL A 294 -27.65 5.73 12.16
C VAL A 294 -28.99 6.21 12.71
N ALA A 295 -29.88 6.73 11.84
CA ALA A 295 -31.18 7.24 12.25
C ALA A 295 -32.05 6.13 12.88
N MET A 296 -32.03 4.92 12.34
CA MET A 296 -32.78 3.78 12.86
C MET A 296 -32.20 3.21 14.15
N ALA A 297 -30.90 3.29 14.37
CA ALA A 297 -30.28 2.94 15.64
C ALA A 297 -30.75 3.88 16.77
N TRP A 298 -30.78 5.18 16.50
CA TRP A 298 -31.32 6.16 17.44
C TRP A 298 -32.83 5.98 17.68
N PHE A 299 -33.61 5.72 16.63
CA PHE A 299 -35.04 5.41 16.75
C PHE A 299 -35.30 4.23 17.68
N GLY A 300 -34.63 3.11 17.39
CA GLY A 300 -34.74 1.89 18.18
C GLY A 300 -34.30 2.09 19.64
N MET A 301 -33.30 2.92 19.87
CA MET A 301 -32.86 3.27 21.21
C MET A 301 -33.91 4.12 21.95
N GLY A 302 -34.57 5.04 21.26
CA GLY A 302 -35.70 5.78 21.84
C GLY A 302 -36.82 4.86 22.32
N ALA A 303 -37.17 3.83 21.54
CA ALA A 303 -38.12 2.81 21.93
C ALA A 303 -37.65 1.94 23.12
N VAL A 304 -36.37 1.60 23.19
CA VAL A 304 -35.73 0.89 24.33
C VAL A 304 -35.91 1.70 25.62
N LEU A 305 -35.61 3.00 25.55
CA LEU A 305 -35.80 3.89 26.74
C LEU A 305 -37.28 4.09 27.11
N ALA A 306 -38.18 4.10 26.12
CA ALA A 306 -39.61 4.13 26.35
C ALA A 306 -40.06 2.86 27.10
N ILE A 307 -39.54 1.69 26.77
CA ILE A 307 -39.75 0.43 27.50
C ILE A 307 -39.19 0.58 28.94
N GLY A 308 -37.96 1.07 29.07
CA GLY A 308 -37.31 1.30 30.36
C GLY A 308 -38.14 2.18 31.29
N ARG A 309 -38.73 3.26 30.77
CA ARG A 309 -39.61 4.16 31.52
C ARG A 309 -40.91 3.46 31.94
N ALA A 310 -41.55 2.73 31.03
CA ALA A 310 -42.80 2.00 31.31
C ALA A 310 -42.62 0.94 32.41
N GLU A 311 -41.49 0.22 32.37
CA GLU A 311 -41.14 -0.78 33.42
C GLU A 311 -40.80 -0.12 34.78
N ALA A 312 -40.15 1.03 34.77
CA ALA A 312 -39.87 1.78 36.01
C ALA A 312 -41.15 2.25 36.70
N GLN A 313 -42.17 2.57 35.92
CA GLN A 313 -43.51 2.92 36.46
C GLN A 313 -44.25 1.69 37.02
N ALA A 314 -44.16 0.55 36.34
CA ALA A 314 -44.79 -0.70 36.77
C ALA A 314 -44.11 -1.32 38.01
N SER A 315 -42.77 -1.24 38.13
CA SER A 315 -42.04 -1.82 39.27
C SER A 315 -42.25 -1.10 40.60
N ARG A 316 -42.88 0.08 40.61
CA ARG A 316 -43.36 0.75 41.82
C ARG A 316 -44.58 0.08 42.44
N GLN A 317 -45.25 -0.83 41.69
CA GLN A 317 -46.50 -1.48 42.07
C GLN A 317 -46.36 -3.01 42.34
N SER A 318 -45.21 -3.66 42.04
CA SER A 318 -45.05 -5.12 42.20
C SER A 318 -43.67 -5.52 42.68
N ARG A 319 -43.60 -6.61 43.48
CA ARG A 319 -42.34 -7.22 43.98
C ARG A 319 -41.48 -7.77 42.78
N PRO A 320 -40.14 -7.67 42.84
CA PRO A 320 -39.27 -8.20 41.78
C PRO A 320 -39.31 -9.73 41.74
N SER A 321 -39.58 -10.31 40.58
CA SER A 321 -39.43 -11.73 40.31
C SER A 321 -37.97 -12.15 40.29
N ARG A 322 -37.63 -13.32 40.84
CA ARG A 322 -36.29 -13.91 40.89
C ARG A 322 -35.69 -14.03 39.49
N TRP A 323 -34.50 -13.55 39.33
CA TRP A 323 -33.71 -13.63 38.11
C TRP A 323 -33.45 -15.09 37.73
N ARG A 324 -33.86 -15.53 36.57
CA ARG A 324 -33.41 -16.77 35.95
C ARG A 324 -32.23 -16.45 35.02
N ILE A 325 -31.04 -16.83 35.44
CA ILE A 325 -29.76 -16.63 34.72
C ILE A 325 -29.79 -17.30 33.33
N MET A 326 -30.57 -18.39 33.18
CA MET A 326 -30.66 -19.15 31.92
C MET A 326 -31.35 -18.40 30.78
N ASP A 327 -32.16 -17.37 31.08
CA ASP A 327 -32.86 -16.58 30.07
C ASP A 327 -31.96 -15.50 29.42
N GLY A 328 -30.78 -15.26 29.96
CA GLY A 328 -29.79 -14.28 29.46
C GLY A 328 -28.70 -14.84 28.53
N ALA A 329 -28.71 -16.17 28.27
CA ALA A 329 -27.69 -16.86 27.49
C ALA A 329 -27.42 -16.24 26.08
N PRO A 330 -28.42 -15.81 25.29
CA PRO A 330 -28.16 -15.21 23.99
C PRO A 330 -27.36 -13.90 24.06
N CYS A 331 -27.53 -13.15 25.13
CA CYS A 331 -26.91 -11.85 25.29
C CYS A 331 -25.50 -11.95 25.88
N LEU A 332 -25.25 -12.97 26.72
CA LEU A 332 -23.89 -13.35 27.15
C LEU A 332 -23.06 -13.86 25.96
N GLY A 333 -23.70 -14.55 25.00
CA GLY A 333 -23.06 -14.94 23.76
C GLY A 333 -22.59 -13.74 22.91
N VAL A 334 -23.41 -12.68 22.83
CA VAL A 334 -23.03 -11.44 22.12
C VAL A 334 -21.86 -10.73 22.81
N ALA A 335 -21.86 -10.63 24.14
CA ALA A 335 -20.75 -10.07 24.91
C ALA A 335 -19.47 -10.91 24.74
N GLY A 336 -19.59 -12.23 24.71
CA GLY A 336 -18.48 -13.14 24.45
C GLY A 336 -17.89 -13.00 23.05
N LEU A 337 -18.75 -12.89 22.01
CA LEU A 337 -18.31 -12.67 20.62
C LEU A 337 -17.62 -11.31 20.43
N THR A 338 -18.08 -10.26 21.14
CA THR A 338 -17.42 -8.95 21.08
C THR A 338 -16.07 -8.97 21.79
N LEU A 339 -15.93 -9.66 22.92
CA LEU A 339 -14.65 -9.89 23.59
C LEU A 339 -13.68 -10.70 22.71
N PHE A 340 -14.18 -11.71 22.03
CA PHE A 340 -13.41 -12.51 21.08
C PHE A 340 -12.93 -11.63 19.90
N ALA A 341 -13.79 -10.77 19.35
CA ALA A 341 -13.41 -9.85 18.28
C ALA A 341 -12.33 -8.85 18.73
N VAL A 342 -12.40 -8.35 19.98
CA VAL A 342 -11.36 -7.48 20.56
C VAL A 342 -10.03 -8.22 20.65
N SER A 343 -10.04 -9.44 21.20
CA SER A 343 -8.81 -10.25 21.31
C SER A 343 -8.26 -10.63 19.95
N ALA A 344 -9.09 -11.02 18.99
CA ALA A 344 -8.64 -11.35 17.63
C ALA A 344 -8.00 -10.17 16.90
N ILE A 345 -8.54 -8.95 17.05
CA ILE A 345 -7.93 -7.72 16.50
C ILE A 345 -6.58 -7.44 17.16
N ALA A 346 -6.48 -7.64 18.48
CA ALA A 346 -5.24 -7.44 19.23
C ALA A 346 -4.14 -8.41 18.82
N TRP A 347 -4.53 -9.67 18.54
CA TRP A 347 -3.63 -10.79 18.22
C TRP A 347 -3.52 -11.08 16.74
N ALA A 348 -4.11 -10.26 15.87
CA ALA A 348 -3.96 -10.41 14.42
C ALA A 348 -2.47 -10.51 14.08
N PRO A 349 -2.01 -11.61 13.47
CA PRO A 349 -0.60 -11.82 13.20
C PRO A 349 -0.07 -10.66 12.37
N LYS A 350 1.15 -10.22 12.67
CA LYS A 350 1.91 -9.28 11.84
C LYS A 350 2.41 -10.03 10.60
N GLU A 351 1.53 -10.64 9.85
CA GLU A 351 1.89 -11.09 8.51
C GLU A 351 2.00 -9.84 7.65
N ASN A 352 3.15 -9.66 7.01
CA ASN A 352 3.42 -8.59 6.07
C ASN A 352 2.64 -8.81 4.76
N ARG A 353 1.35 -9.05 4.85
CA ARG A 353 0.47 -9.04 3.69
C ARG A 353 0.20 -7.58 3.36
N MET A 354 0.90 -7.08 2.35
CA MET A 354 0.72 -5.72 1.90
C MET A 354 -0.52 -5.55 1.04
N PHE A 355 -0.99 -4.30 0.98
CA PHE A 355 -2.07 -3.87 0.12
C PHE A 355 -1.65 -3.93 -1.33
N TYR A 356 -2.04 -4.98 -2.02
CA TYR A 356 -1.86 -5.11 -3.44
C TYR A 356 -3.21 -4.95 -4.11
N ASP A 357 -3.22 -4.22 -5.17
CA ASP A 357 -4.33 -4.04 -6.08
C ASP A 357 -5.32 -2.94 -5.69
N LYS A 358 -5.13 -1.78 -6.30
CA LYS A 358 -6.26 -0.90 -6.61
C LYS A 358 -7.15 -1.68 -7.58
N VAL A 359 -8.31 -2.16 -7.13
CA VAL A 359 -9.30 -2.66 -8.05
C VAL A 359 -9.97 -1.47 -8.72
N PRO A 360 -9.89 -1.37 -10.02
CA PRO A 360 -10.69 -0.41 -10.75
C PRO A 360 -12.17 -0.74 -10.62
N SER A 361 -13.01 0.25 -10.92
CA SER A 361 -14.46 0.12 -11.06
C SER A 361 -14.85 -1.13 -11.86
N SER A 362 -16.04 -1.64 -11.67
CA SER A 362 -16.62 -2.91 -12.13
C SER A 362 -16.27 -3.44 -13.54
N ASP A 363 -15.72 -2.59 -14.41
CA ASP A 363 -15.39 -2.95 -15.79
C ASP A 363 -13.97 -3.51 -15.98
N THR A 364 -13.12 -3.46 -14.94
CA THR A 364 -11.70 -3.90 -15.00
C THR A 364 -11.37 -5.01 -14.01
N ALA A 365 -12.38 -5.59 -13.36
CA ALA A 365 -12.23 -6.57 -12.27
C ALA A 365 -11.54 -7.90 -12.65
N HIS A 366 -11.19 -8.08 -13.91
CA HIS A 366 -10.60 -9.33 -14.42
C HIS A 366 -9.19 -9.19 -14.99
N ILE A 367 -8.57 -8.01 -14.87
CA ILE A 367 -7.20 -7.83 -15.41
C ILE A 367 -6.20 -8.19 -14.31
N PRO A 368 -5.42 -9.27 -14.49
CA PRO A 368 -4.38 -9.65 -13.56
C PRO A 368 -3.29 -8.55 -13.51
N HIS A 369 -2.73 -8.33 -12.32
CA HIS A 369 -1.83 -7.21 -12.07
C HIS A 369 -0.37 -7.66 -12.06
N ARG A 370 0.50 -6.74 -12.48
CA ARG A 370 1.93 -6.90 -12.33
C ARG A 370 2.31 -7.01 -10.85
N GLY A 371 3.26 -7.87 -10.48
CA GLY A 371 3.76 -8.07 -9.12
C GLY A 371 4.35 -6.80 -8.49
N VAL A 372 4.73 -6.86 -7.23
CA VAL A 372 5.23 -5.73 -6.44
C VAL A 372 6.72 -5.90 -6.14
N ILE A 373 7.45 -4.79 -6.11
CA ILE A 373 8.84 -4.75 -5.68
C ILE A 373 8.91 -4.11 -4.30
N PHE A 374 9.47 -4.84 -3.34
CA PHE A 374 9.66 -4.44 -1.95
C PHE A 374 11.07 -4.01 -1.66
N ALA A 375 11.20 -3.12 -0.68
CA ALA A 375 12.46 -2.78 -0.04
C ALA A 375 12.84 -3.81 1.06
N ALA A 376 14.01 -3.63 1.65
CA ALA A 376 14.50 -4.48 2.73
C ALA A 376 13.63 -4.46 3.99
N ASP A 377 12.97 -3.35 4.28
CA ASP A 377 12.03 -3.15 5.39
C ASP A 377 10.59 -3.58 5.05
N ASN A 378 10.39 -4.23 3.90
CA ASN A 378 9.10 -4.58 3.31
C ASN A 378 8.19 -3.39 2.99
N SER A 379 8.71 -2.16 2.94
CA SER A 379 7.99 -1.05 2.32
C SER A 379 7.93 -1.25 0.80
N VAL A 380 6.95 -0.65 0.14
CA VAL A 380 6.79 -0.76 -1.30
C VAL A 380 7.77 0.16 -2.01
N LEU A 381 8.54 -0.36 -2.95
CA LEU A 381 9.33 0.43 -3.90
C LEU A 381 8.55 0.71 -5.18
N SER A 382 7.83 -0.31 -5.68
CA SER A 382 7.02 -0.19 -6.89
C SER A 382 5.81 -1.11 -6.83
N CYS A 383 4.63 -0.59 -7.11
CA CYS A 383 3.37 -1.34 -7.13
C CYS A 383 2.50 -0.97 -8.34
N PRO A 384 1.55 -1.84 -8.72
CA PRO A 384 0.57 -1.53 -9.76
C PRO A 384 -0.22 -0.28 -9.41
N GLU A 385 -0.40 0.60 -10.36
CA GLU A 385 -1.25 1.77 -10.25
C GLU A 385 -2.22 1.81 -11.43
N TRP A 386 -3.49 2.09 -11.17
CA TRP A 386 -4.42 2.36 -12.24
C TRP A 386 -4.36 3.81 -12.64
N ARG A 387 -4.34 4.04 -13.96
CA ARG A 387 -4.38 5.35 -14.58
C ARG A 387 -5.47 5.37 -15.63
N TRP A 388 -5.94 6.56 -15.95
CA TRP A 388 -6.86 6.77 -17.04
C TRP A 388 -6.10 7.35 -18.23
N SER A 389 -6.13 6.63 -19.35
CA SER A 389 -5.62 7.13 -20.63
C SER A 389 -6.73 7.88 -21.33
N TYR A 390 -6.53 9.16 -21.53
CA TYR A 390 -7.43 10.01 -22.28
C TYR A 390 -6.97 10.13 -23.73
N HIS A 391 -7.89 9.89 -24.65
CA HIS A 391 -7.64 10.06 -26.08
C HIS A 391 -8.85 10.67 -26.79
N LEU A 392 -8.61 11.27 -27.94
CA LEU A 392 -9.63 11.82 -28.82
C LEU A 392 -9.91 10.87 -29.98
N ASP A 393 -11.20 10.65 -30.27
CA ASP A 393 -11.67 10.16 -31.56
C ASP A 393 -12.26 11.35 -32.36
N PRO A 394 -11.53 11.93 -33.31
CA PRO A 394 -11.95 13.11 -34.03
C PRO A 394 -13.16 12.87 -34.95
N MET A 395 -13.56 11.62 -35.16
CA MET A 395 -14.71 11.26 -36.04
C MET A 395 -16.06 11.29 -35.31
N ILE A 396 -16.07 11.52 -33.98
CA ILE A 396 -17.30 11.48 -33.17
C ILE A 396 -18.03 12.83 -33.14
N PRO A 397 -17.38 14.03 -33.08
CA PRO A 397 -18.08 15.29 -33.00
C PRO A 397 -18.92 15.58 -34.24
N ALA A 398 -20.19 15.96 -34.01
CA ALA A 398 -21.17 16.16 -35.10
C ALA A 398 -21.00 17.46 -35.88
N ASP A 399 -20.43 18.51 -35.26
CA ASP A 399 -20.30 19.83 -35.88
C ASP A 399 -19.05 20.60 -35.41
N LYS A 400 -18.70 21.68 -36.17
CA LYS A 400 -17.51 22.49 -35.90
C LYS A 400 -17.60 23.37 -34.65
N ASP A 401 -18.80 23.74 -34.22
CA ASP A 401 -19.00 24.61 -33.06
C ASP A 401 -18.86 23.79 -31.75
N ALA A 402 -19.33 22.52 -31.77
CA ALA A 402 -19.07 21.56 -30.71
C ALA A 402 -17.57 21.32 -30.55
N VAL A 403 -16.83 21.15 -31.67
CA VAL A 403 -15.36 20.95 -31.63
C VAL A 403 -14.65 22.12 -30.95
N ARG A 404 -15.00 23.38 -31.31
CA ARG A 404 -14.38 24.58 -30.71
C ARG A 404 -14.64 24.69 -29.21
N SER A 405 -15.89 24.46 -28.80
CA SER A 405 -16.25 24.49 -27.38
C SER A 405 -15.47 23.42 -26.58
N CYS A 406 -15.41 22.19 -27.12
CA CYS A 406 -14.67 21.10 -26.47
C CYS A 406 -13.15 21.35 -26.42
N ALA A 407 -12.55 21.85 -27.52
CA ALA A 407 -11.13 22.17 -27.56
C ALA A 407 -10.74 23.19 -26.48
N LYS A 408 -11.57 24.23 -26.30
CA LYS A 408 -11.34 25.25 -25.28
C LYS A 408 -11.43 24.70 -23.86
N GLU A 409 -12.41 23.86 -23.58
CA GLU A 409 -12.55 23.22 -22.24
C GLU A 409 -11.41 22.23 -21.96
N LEU A 410 -11.06 21.39 -22.95
CA LEU A 410 -9.97 20.42 -22.84
C LEU A 410 -8.61 21.11 -22.68
N ALA A 411 -8.37 22.21 -23.37
CA ALA A 411 -7.15 23.00 -23.28
C ALA A 411 -6.87 23.46 -21.83
N ALA A 412 -7.92 23.94 -21.17
CA ALA A 412 -7.82 24.44 -19.79
C ALA A 412 -7.57 23.32 -18.76
N VAL A 413 -8.13 22.12 -18.99
CA VAL A 413 -8.06 21.01 -18.01
C VAL A 413 -6.80 20.17 -18.21
N PHE A 414 -6.46 19.86 -19.46
CA PHE A 414 -5.31 19.00 -19.77
C PHE A 414 -4.00 19.76 -19.97
N GLU A 415 -4.05 21.10 -19.87
CA GLU A 415 -2.88 21.98 -20.09
C GLU A 415 -2.26 21.78 -21.48
N ILE A 416 -3.12 21.55 -22.49
CA ILE A 416 -2.73 21.36 -23.89
C ILE A 416 -3.10 22.64 -24.67
N PRO A 417 -2.23 23.18 -25.55
CA PRO A 417 -2.58 24.35 -26.37
C PRO A 417 -3.85 24.10 -27.21
N GLU A 418 -4.80 25.04 -27.14
CA GLU A 418 -6.09 24.95 -27.86
C GLU A 418 -5.89 24.74 -29.38
N GLU A 419 -4.90 25.41 -29.96
CA GLU A 419 -4.55 25.25 -31.37
C GLU A 419 -4.18 23.82 -31.75
N ARG A 420 -3.42 23.16 -30.89
CA ARG A 420 -3.05 21.75 -31.07
C ARG A 420 -4.30 20.86 -31.03
N LEU A 421 -5.20 21.06 -30.06
CA LEU A 421 -6.43 20.28 -29.95
C LEU A 421 -7.33 20.47 -31.16
N LEU A 422 -7.45 21.72 -31.68
CA LEU A 422 -8.19 22.00 -32.90
C LEU A 422 -7.59 21.27 -34.11
N MET A 423 -6.26 21.24 -34.21
CA MET A 423 -5.57 20.47 -35.28
C MET A 423 -5.83 18.96 -35.12
N ASP A 424 -5.78 18.45 -33.89
CA ASP A 424 -6.05 17.05 -33.59
C ASP A 424 -7.50 16.65 -33.96
N PHE A 425 -8.48 17.52 -33.70
CA PHE A 425 -9.87 17.32 -34.14
C PHE A 425 -10.06 17.36 -35.68
N LEU A 426 -9.16 17.97 -36.42
CA LEU A 426 -9.22 18.01 -37.90
C LEU A 426 -8.57 16.77 -38.55
N ARG A 427 -7.92 15.93 -37.78
CA ARG A 427 -7.28 14.71 -38.30
C ARG A 427 -8.32 13.71 -38.73
N THR A 428 -8.13 13.13 -39.89
CA THR A 428 -8.98 12.07 -40.47
C THR A 428 -8.22 10.75 -40.63
N ASP A 429 -6.93 10.74 -40.33
CA ASP A 429 -6.02 9.60 -40.49
C ASP A 429 -5.99 8.68 -39.28
N SER A 430 -6.51 9.13 -38.13
CA SER A 430 -6.52 8.36 -36.90
C SER A 430 -7.80 8.56 -36.12
N ARG A 431 -8.31 7.49 -35.54
CA ARG A 431 -9.41 7.50 -34.57
C ARG A 431 -8.93 7.45 -33.13
N TYR A 432 -7.63 7.38 -32.90
CA TYR A 432 -7.00 7.35 -31.59
C TYR A 432 -5.87 8.37 -31.53
N ILE A 433 -6.13 9.50 -30.87
CA ILE A 433 -5.15 10.55 -30.65
C ILE A 433 -4.92 10.68 -29.14
N PRO A 434 -3.79 10.20 -28.62
CA PRO A 434 -3.52 10.22 -27.18
C PRO A 434 -3.34 11.65 -26.69
N LEU A 435 -4.00 11.99 -25.58
CA LEU A 435 -3.87 13.27 -24.90
C LEU A 435 -2.95 13.18 -23.69
N LYS A 436 -3.40 12.49 -22.65
CA LYS A 436 -2.70 12.41 -21.35
C LYS A 436 -3.11 11.16 -20.58
N ASP A 437 -2.14 10.57 -19.87
CA ASP A 437 -2.40 9.50 -18.93
C ASP A 437 -2.38 10.10 -17.51
N VAL A 438 -3.47 9.98 -16.77
CA VAL A 438 -3.65 10.63 -15.47
C VAL A 438 -3.96 9.64 -14.36
N ALA A 439 -3.59 9.97 -13.14
CA ALA A 439 -3.93 9.18 -11.96
C ALA A 439 -5.43 9.30 -11.63
N GLU A 440 -5.98 8.31 -10.93
CA GLU A 440 -7.41 8.24 -10.57
C GLU A 440 -7.88 9.43 -9.72
N ASP A 441 -6.99 10.05 -8.97
CA ASP A 441 -7.29 11.20 -8.08
C ASP A 441 -6.90 12.57 -8.70
N SER A 442 -6.53 12.61 -9.97
CA SER A 442 -6.13 13.82 -10.68
C SER A 442 -7.26 14.85 -10.82
N ILE A 443 -6.89 16.08 -11.15
CA ILE A 443 -7.84 17.17 -11.41
C ILE A 443 -8.67 16.85 -12.65
N GLU A 444 -8.03 16.29 -13.69
CA GLU A 444 -8.64 15.91 -14.95
C GLU A 444 -9.71 14.83 -14.76
N GLU A 445 -9.42 13.83 -13.93
CA GLU A 445 -10.37 12.75 -13.63
C GLU A 445 -11.57 13.28 -12.83
N LYS A 446 -11.34 14.14 -11.84
CA LYS A 446 -12.41 14.80 -11.09
C LYS A 446 -13.30 15.63 -12.01
N TRP A 447 -12.68 16.42 -12.88
CA TRP A 447 -13.42 17.20 -13.87
C TRP A 447 -14.24 16.31 -14.83
N TYR A 448 -13.65 15.20 -15.34
CA TYR A 448 -14.37 14.25 -16.18
C TYR A 448 -15.58 13.63 -15.49
N CYS A 449 -15.45 13.26 -14.23
CA CYS A 449 -16.53 12.70 -13.42
C CYS A 449 -17.63 13.73 -13.12
N ASP A 450 -17.25 14.98 -12.83
CA ASP A 450 -18.20 16.08 -12.53
C ASP A 450 -19.01 16.48 -13.76
N MET A 451 -18.39 16.49 -14.94
CA MET A 451 -19.04 16.86 -16.21
C MET A 451 -19.99 15.80 -16.78
N ARG A 452 -20.26 14.71 -16.04
CA ARG A 452 -21.08 13.58 -16.52
C ARG A 452 -20.60 13.07 -17.88
N GLY A 453 -19.59 12.24 -17.90
CA GLY A 453 -18.81 11.73 -19.03
C GLY A 453 -19.50 11.42 -20.36
N TRP A 454 -20.86 11.33 -20.39
CA TRP A 454 -21.62 11.18 -21.63
C TRP A 454 -21.57 12.41 -22.56
N ARG A 455 -21.49 13.62 -22.01
CA ARG A 455 -21.32 14.86 -22.80
C ARG A 455 -19.96 14.88 -23.50
N LEU A 456 -18.94 14.41 -22.81
CA LEU A 456 -17.56 14.37 -23.32
C LEU A 456 -17.38 13.26 -24.36
N LYS A 457 -18.12 12.17 -24.24
CA LYS A 457 -18.18 11.16 -25.32
C LYS A 457 -18.74 11.73 -26.63
N LEU A 458 -19.70 12.65 -26.57
CA LEU A 458 -20.20 13.35 -27.75
C LEU A 458 -19.16 14.31 -28.38
N CYS A 459 -18.19 14.78 -27.60
CA CYS A 459 -17.04 15.54 -28.06
C CYS A 459 -15.89 14.67 -28.61
N GLY A 460 -16.03 13.36 -28.61
CA GLY A 460 -14.98 12.45 -29.01
C GLY A 460 -13.88 12.21 -27.97
N LEU A 461 -14.02 12.73 -26.74
CA LEU A 461 -13.12 12.38 -25.62
C LEU A 461 -13.49 11.03 -25.06
N ILE A 462 -12.56 10.11 -25.13
CA ILE A 462 -12.69 8.75 -24.63
C ILE A 462 -11.65 8.56 -23.53
N ARG A 463 -12.02 7.87 -22.47
CA ARG A 463 -11.08 7.41 -21.44
C ARG A 463 -11.11 5.90 -21.30
N GLU A 464 -9.94 5.34 -21.12
CA GLU A 464 -9.78 3.90 -20.92
C GLU A 464 -8.83 3.64 -19.76
N PRO A 465 -9.10 2.63 -18.93
CA PRO A 465 -8.21 2.28 -17.85
C PRO A 465 -6.93 1.65 -18.41
N ILE A 466 -5.79 2.09 -17.91
CA ILE A 466 -4.50 1.49 -18.18
C ILE A 466 -3.81 1.11 -16.88
N GLN A 467 -3.05 0.03 -16.92
CA GLN A 467 -2.22 -0.35 -15.79
C GLN A 467 -0.87 0.37 -15.88
N GLY A 468 -0.59 1.21 -14.89
CA GLY A 468 0.68 1.89 -14.70
C GLY A 468 1.45 1.33 -13.50
N ARG A 469 2.45 2.09 -13.05
CA ARG A 469 3.25 1.82 -11.86
C ARG A 469 3.30 3.04 -10.97
N CYS A 470 3.17 2.84 -9.67
CA CYS A 470 3.49 3.80 -8.64
C CYS A 470 4.88 3.49 -8.08
N TYR A 471 5.69 4.51 -7.91
CA TYR A 471 7.03 4.44 -7.32
C TYR A 471 7.00 5.24 -6.02
N GLU A 472 7.01 4.55 -4.87
CA GLU A 472 6.81 5.19 -3.54
C GLU A 472 7.95 6.12 -3.12
N LEU A 473 9.16 5.86 -3.59
CA LEU A 473 10.31 6.76 -3.40
C LEU A 473 10.44 7.82 -4.52
N GLY A 474 9.42 7.92 -5.41
CA GLY A 474 9.52 8.76 -6.60
C GLY A 474 10.72 8.36 -7.46
N ASP A 475 11.42 9.36 -8.01
CA ASP A 475 12.52 9.16 -8.95
C ASP A 475 13.83 8.64 -8.30
N VAL A 476 13.96 8.72 -6.96
CA VAL A 476 15.17 8.35 -6.21
C VAL A 476 15.54 6.87 -6.37
N ALA A 477 14.56 5.99 -6.54
CA ALA A 477 14.80 4.56 -6.71
C ALA A 477 14.88 4.11 -8.18
N LEU A 478 14.72 4.99 -9.16
CA LEU A 478 14.71 4.65 -10.60
C LEU A 478 15.98 3.92 -11.08
N PRO A 479 17.21 4.27 -10.61
CA PRO A 479 18.41 3.56 -11.01
C PRO A 479 18.40 2.06 -10.66
N VAL A 480 17.61 1.67 -9.65
CA VAL A 480 17.49 0.29 -9.15
C VAL A 480 16.22 -0.36 -9.68
N VAL A 481 15.08 0.21 -9.37
CA VAL A 481 13.76 -0.35 -9.69
C VAL A 481 13.53 -0.33 -11.20
N GLY A 482 13.98 0.72 -11.87
CA GLY A 482 13.73 0.94 -13.29
C GLY A 482 12.31 1.45 -13.56
N ILE A 483 11.89 1.36 -14.81
CA ILE A 483 10.59 1.82 -15.30
C ILE A 483 9.94 0.75 -16.18
N ILE A 484 8.64 0.88 -16.38
CA ILE A 484 7.90 0.11 -17.38
C ILE A 484 7.80 0.89 -18.70
N HIS A 485 7.57 0.19 -19.79
CA HIS A 485 7.15 0.81 -21.05
C HIS A 485 5.77 1.43 -20.87
N ARG A 486 5.48 2.49 -21.66
CA ARG A 486 4.14 3.05 -21.68
C ARG A 486 3.14 1.96 -22.07
N THR A 487 2.12 1.76 -21.24
CA THR A 487 1.07 0.78 -21.45
C THR A 487 -0.06 1.42 -22.26
N LEU A 488 -0.52 0.72 -23.30
CA LEU A 488 -1.72 1.11 -24.03
C LEU A 488 -2.96 0.43 -23.40
N PRO A 489 -4.17 0.94 -23.63
CA PRO A 489 -5.39 0.32 -23.14
C PRO A 489 -5.48 -1.16 -23.58
N GLY A 490 -5.73 -2.05 -22.62
CA GLY A 490 -5.80 -3.49 -22.86
C GLY A 490 -4.45 -4.23 -22.97
N GLU A 491 -3.32 -3.53 -22.86
CA GLU A 491 -1.99 -4.15 -22.83
C GLU A 491 -1.50 -4.39 -21.40
N GLU A 492 -0.70 -5.44 -21.22
CA GLU A 492 0.01 -5.69 -19.98
C GLU A 492 1.28 -4.83 -19.88
N PRO A 493 1.57 -4.21 -18.70
CA PRO A 493 2.81 -3.47 -18.50
C PRO A 493 4.04 -4.38 -18.64
N ARG A 494 5.07 -3.89 -19.33
CA ARG A 494 6.36 -4.60 -19.51
C ARG A 494 7.48 -3.75 -18.95
N GLY A 495 8.42 -4.39 -18.24
CA GLY A 495 9.62 -3.73 -17.73
C GLY A 495 10.51 -3.23 -18.86
N ALA A 496 10.94 -1.97 -18.78
CA ALA A 496 11.87 -1.35 -19.74
C ALA A 496 13.32 -1.43 -19.27
N CYS A 497 13.57 -1.34 -17.98
CA CYS A 497 14.90 -1.41 -17.37
C CYS A 497 14.79 -1.74 -15.87
N GLY A 498 15.93 -1.88 -15.18
CA GLY A 498 16.01 -2.13 -13.73
C GLY A 498 15.45 -3.49 -13.32
N LEU A 499 15.01 -3.58 -12.06
CA LEU A 499 14.37 -4.78 -11.52
C LEU A 499 13.06 -5.11 -12.25
N GLU A 500 12.33 -4.08 -12.73
CA GLU A 500 11.14 -4.26 -13.55
C GLU A 500 11.41 -5.12 -14.79
N TYR A 501 12.57 -4.92 -15.45
CA TYR A 501 12.97 -5.70 -16.62
C TYR A 501 13.56 -7.06 -16.24
N LEU A 502 14.48 -7.11 -15.26
CA LEU A 502 15.17 -8.36 -14.90
C LEU A 502 14.20 -9.42 -14.36
N PHE A 503 13.19 -8.99 -13.63
CA PHE A 503 12.17 -9.86 -13.04
C PHE A 503 10.85 -9.85 -13.81
N GLU A 504 10.88 -9.49 -15.10
CA GLU A 504 9.69 -9.50 -15.98
C GLU A 504 8.92 -10.81 -15.88
N GLY A 505 9.63 -11.95 -15.90
CA GLY A 505 9.04 -13.28 -15.83
C GLY A 505 8.36 -13.61 -14.50
N ASP A 506 8.73 -12.95 -13.41
CA ASP A 506 8.15 -13.11 -12.08
C ASP A 506 7.05 -12.06 -11.83
N LEU A 507 7.33 -10.82 -12.21
CA LEU A 507 6.42 -9.70 -12.03
C LEU A 507 5.21 -9.71 -12.97
N LYS A 508 5.35 -10.36 -14.16
CA LYS A 508 4.26 -10.44 -15.12
C LYS A 508 3.15 -11.34 -14.60
N ALA A 509 1.90 -10.94 -14.82
CA ALA A 509 0.75 -11.77 -14.55
C ALA A 509 0.76 -13.04 -15.43
N LYS A 510 0.37 -14.18 -14.87
CA LYS A 510 0.32 -15.49 -15.54
C LYS A 510 -1.01 -16.16 -15.29
N ASP A 511 -1.61 -16.72 -16.34
CA ASP A 511 -2.82 -17.53 -16.27
C ASP A 511 -3.98 -16.88 -15.48
N GLY A 512 -4.17 -15.57 -15.68
CA GLY A 512 -5.19 -14.79 -14.96
C GLY A 512 -4.82 -14.49 -13.49
N ILE A 513 -3.57 -14.74 -13.08
CA ILE A 513 -3.06 -14.52 -11.74
C ILE A 513 -2.06 -13.36 -11.80
N SER A 514 -2.13 -12.45 -10.85
CA SER A 514 -1.15 -11.37 -10.72
C SER A 514 0.24 -11.91 -10.42
N GLY A 515 1.26 -11.15 -10.83
CA GLY A 515 2.67 -11.55 -10.70
C GLY A 515 3.16 -11.67 -9.26
N ASP A 516 4.29 -12.34 -9.12
CA ASP A 516 5.00 -12.62 -7.86
C ASP A 516 5.64 -11.36 -7.27
N PHE A 517 6.17 -11.48 -6.06
CA PHE A 517 6.78 -10.38 -5.32
C PHE A 517 8.29 -10.47 -5.32
N VAL A 518 8.95 -9.37 -5.64
CA VAL A 518 10.41 -9.25 -5.64
C VAL A 518 10.83 -8.44 -4.40
N HIS A 519 11.70 -9.00 -3.57
CA HIS A 519 12.23 -8.35 -2.38
C HIS A 519 13.66 -7.86 -2.64
N ALA A 520 13.80 -6.54 -2.83
CA ALA A 520 15.10 -5.89 -2.95
C ALA A 520 15.75 -5.71 -1.57
N THR A 521 17.07 -5.54 -1.58
CA THR A 521 17.88 -5.32 -0.37
C THR A 521 18.02 -3.83 0.00
N ILE A 522 17.44 -2.94 -0.80
CA ILE A 522 17.51 -1.47 -0.61
C ILE A 522 16.79 -1.04 0.67
N VAL A 523 17.46 -0.20 1.46
CA VAL A 523 16.90 0.47 2.63
C VAL A 523 16.44 1.87 2.23
N PRO A 524 15.12 2.16 2.23
CA PRO A 524 14.56 3.40 1.65
C PRO A 524 15.11 4.69 2.27
N SER A 525 15.26 4.73 3.60
CA SER A 525 15.78 5.88 4.32
C SER A 525 17.22 6.19 3.92
N LEU A 526 18.07 5.16 3.81
CA LEU A 526 19.45 5.29 3.40
C LEU A 526 19.56 5.66 1.91
N GLN A 527 18.77 5.03 1.03
CA GLN A 527 18.70 5.35 -0.39
C GLN A 527 18.44 6.85 -0.61
N LYS A 528 17.41 7.38 0.07
CA LYS A 528 17.05 8.79 -0.02
C LYS A 528 18.16 9.71 0.48
N LYS A 529 18.78 9.36 1.60
CA LYS A 529 19.85 10.18 2.18
C LYS A 529 21.12 10.20 1.32
N VAL A 530 21.47 9.05 0.75
CA VAL A 530 22.60 8.95 -0.20
C VAL A 530 22.31 9.77 -1.45
N ASP A 531 21.10 9.70 -1.96
CA ASP A 531 20.67 10.48 -3.13
C ASP A 531 20.79 12.00 -2.87
N GLU A 532 20.33 12.50 -1.72
CA GLU A 532 20.47 13.91 -1.31
C GLU A 532 21.95 14.35 -1.29
N VAL A 533 22.83 13.53 -0.69
CA VAL A 533 24.27 13.85 -0.62
C VAL A 533 24.90 13.86 -2.01
N LEU A 534 24.52 12.94 -2.89
CA LEU A 534 25.04 12.88 -4.27
C LEU A 534 24.51 14.04 -5.12
N ALA A 535 23.25 14.43 -4.95
CA ALA A 535 22.67 15.58 -5.63
C ALA A 535 23.40 16.87 -5.27
N ASP A 536 23.63 17.14 -3.98
CA ASP A 536 24.41 18.27 -3.50
C ASP A 536 25.85 18.24 -4.00
N ALA A 537 26.46 17.06 -4.02
CA ALA A 537 27.82 16.89 -4.50
C ALA A 537 27.94 17.14 -6.01
N CYS A 538 26.96 16.67 -6.79
CA CYS A 538 26.91 16.86 -8.24
C CYS A 538 26.86 18.36 -8.58
N ILE A 539 25.99 19.11 -7.91
CA ILE A 539 25.84 20.56 -8.11
C ILE A 539 27.08 21.31 -7.65
N SER A 540 27.54 21.06 -6.41
CA SER A 540 28.62 21.80 -5.79
C SER A 540 29.96 21.61 -6.52
N ASN A 541 30.20 20.45 -7.13
CA ASN A 541 31.43 20.12 -7.85
C ASN A 541 31.29 20.23 -9.37
N LYS A 542 30.17 20.78 -9.86
CA LYS A 542 29.86 20.91 -11.30
C LYS A 542 30.08 19.63 -12.10
N ALA A 543 29.75 18.48 -11.48
CA ALA A 543 29.90 17.18 -12.10
C ALA A 543 28.73 16.92 -13.09
N SER A 544 28.99 16.15 -14.14
CA SER A 544 27.92 15.77 -15.08
C SER A 544 26.99 14.70 -14.52
N ALA A 545 27.52 13.87 -13.62
CA ALA A 545 26.77 12.87 -12.87
C ALA A 545 27.48 12.57 -11.54
N ALA A 546 26.72 12.09 -10.57
CA ALA A 546 27.22 11.53 -9.33
C ALA A 546 26.50 10.22 -9.05
N TRP A 547 27.24 9.21 -8.57
CA TRP A 547 26.67 7.93 -8.22
C TRP A 547 27.38 7.29 -7.03
N GLY A 548 26.69 6.37 -6.38
CA GLY A 548 27.26 5.64 -5.26
C GLY A 548 26.53 4.32 -4.98
N VAL A 549 27.28 3.37 -4.45
CA VAL A 549 26.79 2.09 -3.97
C VAL A 549 27.25 1.85 -2.53
N ILE A 550 26.36 1.35 -1.69
CA ILE A 550 26.64 0.89 -0.33
C ILE A 550 26.20 -0.55 -0.20
N MET A 551 27.09 -1.40 0.29
CA MET A 551 26.86 -2.84 0.40
C MET A 551 27.33 -3.35 1.77
N LYS A 552 26.57 -4.26 2.37
CA LYS A 552 26.97 -4.97 3.60
C LYS A 552 28.13 -5.91 3.31
N VAL A 553 29.18 -5.84 4.09
CA VAL A 553 30.39 -6.64 3.90
C VAL A 553 30.11 -8.14 4.03
N PRO A 554 29.44 -8.66 5.11
CA PRO A 554 29.33 -10.12 5.27
C PRO A 554 28.38 -10.77 4.27
N SER A 555 27.25 -10.10 3.94
CA SER A 555 26.16 -10.69 3.16
C SER A 555 26.20 -10.34 1.68
N GLY A 556 26.85 -9.24 1.32
CA GLY A 556 26.84 -8.71 -0.05
C GLY A 556 25.54 -7.98 -0.43
N GLU A 557 24.64 -7.73 0.53
CA GLU A 557 23.39 -6.99 0.30
C GLU A 557 23.69 -5.54 -0.07
N ILE A 558 23.19 -5.09 -1.21
CA ILE A 558 23.26 -3.70 -1.64
C ILE A 558 22.14 -2.94 -0.94
N VAL A 559 22.48 -2.13 0.04
CA VAL A 559 21.52 -1.40 0.88
C VAL A 559 21.16 -0.02 0.33
N ALA A 560 22.01 0.56 -0.52
CA ALA A 560 21.73 1.77 -1.28
C ALA A 560 22.51 1.77 -2.60
N MET A 561 21.89 2.22 -3.68
CA MET A 561 22.50 2.38 -5.00
C MET A 561 21.80 3.55 -5.70
N ALA A 562 22.42 4.72 -5.67
CA ALA A 562 21.85 5.95 -6.16
C ALA A 562 22.68 6.55 -7.30
N SER A 563 22.01 7.25 -8.21
CA SER A 563 22.66 7.94 -9.33
C SER A 563 21.84 9.16 -9.73
N VAL A 564 22.50 10.30 -9.89
CA VAL A 564 21.93 11.55 -10.34
C VAL A 564 22.73 12.12 -11.49
N LYS A 565 22.09 12.86 -12.40
CA LYS A 565 22.73 13.59 -13.50
C LYS A 565 22.46 15.07 -13.37
N SER A 566 23.41 15.88 -13.82
CA SER A 566 23.23 17.32 -13.92
C SER A 566 22.17 17.65 -14.96
N GLY A 567 21.21 18.51 -14.61
CA GLY A 567 20.17 19.02 -15.47
C GLY A 567 20.20 20.55 -15.55
N THR A 568 19.35 21.13 -16.37
CA THR A 568 19.27 22.60 -16.58
C THR A 568 18.85 23.37 -15.35
N ASN A 569 18.04 22.76 -14.47
CA ASN A 569 17.48 23.39 -13.26
C ASN A 569 17.85 22.63 -11.98
N GLY A 570 19.00 21.95 -11.94
CA GLY A 570 19.41 21.14 -10.79
C GLY A 570 19.86 19.75 -11.22
N VAL A 571 19.50 18.71 -10.44
CA VAL A 571 19.75 17.32 -10.80
C VAL A 571 18.52 16.66 -11.38
N VAL A 572 18.75 15.67 -12.24
CA VAL A 572 17.71 14.85 -12.87
C VAL A 572 17.98 13.40 -12.52
N HIS A 573 16.95 12.71 -12.07
CA HIS A 573 16.95 11.27 -11.87
C HIS A 573 16.55 10.56 -13.16
N THR A 574 17.28 9.51 -13.49
CA THR A 574 17.04 8.67 -14.66
C THR A 574 17.23 7.22 -14.27
N SER A 575 16.91 6.30 -15.17
CA SER A 575 17.25 4.87 -14.99
C SER A 575 18.74 4.56 -15.12
N TYR A 576 19.59 5.57 -15.33
CA TYR A 576 21.06 5.38 -15.38
C TYR A 576 21.60 5.00 -14.00
N ASN A 577 22.31 3.89 -13.93
CA ASN A 577 22.97 3.40 -12.73
C ASN A 577 24.48 3.44 -12.93
N GLY A 578 25.10 4.56 -12.53
CA GLY A 578 26.54 4.77 -12.74
C GLY A 578 27.40 3.72 -12.05
N SER A 579 26.97 3.20 -10.90
CA SER A 579 27.71 2.15 -10.17
C SER A 579 27.88 0.85 -10.96
N ALA A 580 26.92 0.55 -11.85
CA ALA A 580 26.92 -0.67 -12.67
C ALA A 580 27.34 -0.42 -14.11
N HIS A 581 27.00 0.75 -14.70
CA HIS A 581 27.21 1.02 -16.12
C HIS A 581 28.52 1.76 -16.41
N CYS A 582 29.04 2.55 -15.44
CA CYS A 582 30.20 3.39 -15.71
C CYS A 582 31.49 2.60 -15.56
N ASN A 583 32.24 2.48 -16.66
CA ASN A 583 33.56 1.91 -16.68
C ASN A 583 34.63 3.01 -16.48
N PHE A 584 35.54 2.81 -15.52
CA PHE A 584 36.61 3.73 -15.23
C PHE A 584 37.93 3.00 -14.85
N GLU A 585 39.06 3.62 -15.06
CA GLU A 585 40.34 3.10 -14.55
C GLU A 585 40.36 3.25 -13.03
N PRO A 586 40.67 2.22 -12.22
CA PRO A 586 40.62 2.32 -10.77
C PRO A 586 41.71 3.24 -10.16
N GLY A 587 42.80 3.45 -10.83
CA GLY A 587 43.87 4.32 -10.34
C GLY A 587 44.33 3.93 -8.93
N ASP A 588 44.42 4.90 -8.03
CA ASP A 588 44.86 4.67 -6.64
C ASP A 588 44.00 3.69 -5.83
N LEU A 589 42.79 3.37 -6.27
CA LEU A 589 41.98 2.31 -5.66
C LEU A 589 42.62 0.93 -5.79
N MET A 590 43.54 0.76 -6.71
CA MET A 590 44.30 -0.49 -6.84
C MET A 590 45.36 -0.67 -5.75
N LYS A 591 45.82 0.37 -5.07
CA LYS A 591 46.91 0.27 -4.08
C LYS A 591 46.65 -0.75 -2.98
N PRO A 592 45.48 -0.74 -2.27
CA PRO A 592 45.17 -1.77 -1.27
C PRO A 592 45.09 -3.17 -1.90
N ILE A 593 44.55 -3.28 -3.12
CA ILE A 593 44.35 -4.54 -3.81
C ILE A 593 45.72 -5.17 -4.17
N SER A 594 46.61 -4.41 -4.82
CA SER A 594 47.93 -4.83 -5.21
C SER A 594 48.82 -5.17 -4.00
N ARG A 595 48.68 -4.38 -2.90
CA ARG A 595 49.39 -4.66 -1.65
C ARG A 595 48.92 -5.98 -1.02
N ALA A 596 47.61 -6.21 -0.94
CA ALA A 596 47.06 -7.43 -0.40
C ALA A 596 47.52 -8.67 -1.21
N ILE A 597 47.56 -8.58 -2.54
CA ILE A 597 48.05 -9.66 -3.40
C ILE A 597 49.58 -9.90 -3.16
N ALA A 598 50.37 -8.83 -3.08
CA ALA A 598 51.80 -8.92 -2.82
C ALA A 598 52.12 -9.55 -1.46
N MET A 599 51.38 -9.18 -0.42
CA MET A 599 51.48 -9.80 0.91
C MET A 599 51.04 -11.27 0.90
N ASN A 600 49.96 -11.59 0.20
CA ASN A 600 49.51 -12.97 0.06
C ASN A 600 50.54 -13.89 -0.62
N GLU A 601 51.42 -13.32 -1.43
CA GLU A 601 52.54 -14.00 -2.10
C GLU A 601 53.84 -13.90 -1.31
N GLY A 602 53.85 -13.28 -0.14
CA GLY A 602 55.03 -13.14 0.72
C GLY A 602 56.09 -12.16 0.21
N LEU A 603 55.77 -11.31 -0.76
CA LEU A 603 56.68 -10.32 -1.34
C LEU A 603 56.89 -9.08 -0.45
N VAL A 604 55.92 -8.80 0.44
CA VAL A 604 55.93 -7.64 1.36
C VAL A 604 55.54 -8.13 2.74
N LYS A 605 56.15 -7.60 3.79
CA LYS A 605 55.74 -7.85 5.16
C LYS A 605 54.87 -6.74 5.70
N ASP A 606 54.15 -7.00 6.77
CA ASP A 606 53.32 -5.99 7.42
C ASP A 606 54.19 -4.85 7.97
N GLY A 607 53.73 -3.60 7.75
CA GLY A 607 54.51 -2.39 8.13
C GLY A 607 55.61 -1.98 7.18
N GLU A 608 55.99 -2.79 6.17
CA GLU A 608 57.02 -2.38 5.18
C GLU A 608 56.46 -1.37 4.19
N ALA A 609 57.34 -0.43 3.77
CA ALA A 609 57.06 0.48 2.67
C ALA A 609 56.82 -0.34 1.39
N PHE A 610 55.75 -0.01 0.67
CA PHE A 610 55.31 -0.77 -0.50
C PHE A 610 55.41 0.08 -1.76
N ASP A 611 56.23 -0.36 -2.71
CA ASP A 611 56.29 0.20 -4.05
C ASP A 611 55.44 -0.68 -5.01
N LEU A 612 54.61 -0.05 -5.81
CA LEU A 612 53.77 -0.74 -6.82
C LEU A 612 54.59 -1.17 -8.03
N GLY A 613 55.78 -0.57 -8.23
CA GLY A 613 56.71 -0.92 -9.33
C GLY A 613 57.12 -2.39 -9.23
N GLY A 614 57.00 -3.13 -10.32
CA GLY A 614 57.43 -4.54 -10.40
C GLY A 614 56.57 -5.54 -9.64
N VAL A 615 55.49 -5.18 -8.97
CA VAL A 615 54.63 -6.11 -8.24
C VAL A 615 54.08 -7.21 -9.14
N VAL A 616 53.57 -6.83 -10.31
CA VAL A 616 53.01 -7.81 -11.25
C VAL A 616 54.08 -8.71 -11.82
N SER A 617 55.27 -8.15 -12.07
CA SER A 617 56.43 -8.94 -12.55
C SER A 617 56.90 -9.94 -11.49
N ASN A 618 56.94 -9.56 -10.21
CA ASN A 618 57.35 -10.41 -9.09
C ASN A 618 56.33 -11.50 -8.74
N VAL A 619 55.02 -11.17 -8.78
CA VAL A 619 53.91 -12.14 -8.58
C VAL A 619 53.80 -13.06 -9.80
N GLY A 620 54.14 -12.54 -10.96
CA GLY A 620 53.90 -13.14 -12.28
C GLY A 620 52.55 -12.72 -12.87
N ALA A 621 52.59 -12.16 -14.09
CA ALA A 621 51.41 -11.58 -14.78
C ALA A 621 50.20 -12.53 -14.79
N LYS A 622 50.39 -13.82 -15.07
CA LYS A 622 49.34 -14.83 -15.11
C LYS A 622 48.68 -15.06 -13.76
N LYS A 623 49.50 -15.07 -12.69
CA LYS A 623 48.98 -15.28 -11.33
C LYS A 623 48.25 -14.02 -10.80
N PHE A 624 48.80 -12.84 -11.08
CA PHE A 624 48.15 -11.58 -10.75
C PHE A 624 46.81 -11.42 -11.48
N HIS A 625 46.79 -11.77 -12.77
CA HIS A 625 45.53 -11.81 -13.53
C HIS A 625 44.50 -12.76 -12.91
N GLN A 626 44.93 -13.95 -12.44
CA GLN A 626 44.04 -14.92 -11.78
C GLN A 626 43.42 -14.37 -10.47
N TYR A 627 44.21 -13.60 -9.69
CA TYR A 627 43.72 -12.93 -8.50
C TYR A 627 42.63 -11.90 -8.84
N LEU A 628 42.91 -11.00 -9.81
CA LEU A 628 41.97 -9.99 -10.23
C LEU A 628 40.68 -10.61 -10.83
N SER A 629 40.83 -11.67 -11.65
CA SER A 629 39.67 -12.40 -12.19
C SER A 629 38.80 -13.02 -11.07
N LYS A 630 39.44 -13.64 -10.06
CA LYS A 630 38.72 -14.22 -8.91
C LYS A 630 38.02 -13.11 -8.08
N LEU A 631 38.58 -11.91 -8.04
CA LEU A 631 38.00 -10.74 -7.37
C LEU A 631 36.87 -10.09 -8.21
N GLY A 632 36.66 -10.51 -9.46
CA GLY A 632 35.54 -10.07 -10.30
C GLY A 632 35.91 -9.14 -11.46
N PHE A 633 37.21 -8.83 -11.67
CA PHE A 633 37.63 -8.02 -12.81
C PHE A 633 37.34 -8.76 -14.14
N GLY A 634 36.77 -8.04 -15.09
CA GLY A 634 36.40 -8.58 -16.39
C GLY A 634 35.12 -9.44 -16.39
N SER A 635 34.29 -9.36 -15.34
CA SER A 635 33.04 -10.11 -15.26
C SER A 635 31.94 -9.32 -14.54
N GLU A 636 30.69 -9.61 -14.87
CA GLU A 636 29.52 -9.13 -14.12
C GLU A 636 29.51 -9.79 -12.72
N VAL A 637 29.40 -8.98 -11.67
CA VAL A 637 29.49 -9.44 -10.27
C VAL A 637 28.15 -9.43 -9.53
N GLY A 638 27.14 -8.69 -10.03
CA GLY A 638 25.81 -8.51 -9.41
C GLY A 638 24.86 -9.69 -9.53
N GLY A 639 25.31 -10.85 -10.04
CA GLY A 639 24.57 -12.11 -10.01
C GLY A 639 23.21 -12.11 -10.70
N ARG A 640 23.04 -11.39 -11.79
CA ARG A 640 21.79 -11.20 -12.54
C ARG A 640 20.71 -10.41 -11.76
N THR A 641 21.07 -9.74 -10.67
CA THR A 641 20.15 -8.90 -9.90
C THR A 641 20.33 -7.42 -10.19
N VAL A 642 21.37 -7.03 -10.91
CA VAL A 642 21.69 -5.65 -11.30
C VAL A 642 21.53 -5.49 -12.81
N TYR A 643 20.66 -4.57 -13.23
CA TYR A 643 20.39 -4.32 -14.64
C TYR A 643 21.53 -3.54 -15.31
N GLY A 644 21.88 -3.96 -16.53
CA GLY A 644 22.85 -3.27 -17.37
C GLY A 644 24.27 -3.22 -16.76
N GLU A 645 24.61 -4.21 -15.96
CA GLU A 645 25.96 -4.31 -15.39
C GLU A 645 26.99 -4.53 -16.52
N GLU A 646 28.04 -3.74 -16.51
CA GLU A 646 29.17 -3.85 -17.42
C GLU A 646 30.26 -4.75 -16.81
N ALA A 647 30.86 -5.58 -17.63
CA ALA A 647 31.97 -6.48 -17.19
C ALA A 647 33.32 -5.77 -16.99
N GLY A 648 33.39 -4.49 -17.39
CA GLY A 648 34.67 -3.78 -17.43
C GLY A 648 35.56 -4.18 -18.61
N ILE A 649 36.77 -3.64 -18.65
CA ILE A 649 37.77 -3.95 -19.67
C ILE A 649 38.98 -4.56 -18.97
N PHE A 650 39.23 -5.84 -19.20
CA PHE A 650 40.31 -6.58 -18.58
C PHE A 650 40.97 -7.52 -19.59
N ALA A 651 42.14 -7.14 -20.10
CA ALA A 651 42.84 -7.90 -21.12
C ALA A 651 43.48 -9.17 -20.56
N ASP A 652 43.57 -10.22 -21.37
CA ASP A 652 44.25 -11.47 -20.99
C ASP A 652 45.75 -11.23 -20.67
N ALA A 653 46.24 -11.89 -19.63
CA ALA A 653 47.63 -11.79 -19.15
C ALA A 653 48.70 -12.05 -20.25
N GLY A 654 48.37 -12.84 -21.28
CA GLY A 654 49.24 -13.06 -22.39
C GLY A 654 49.54 -11.84 -23.29
N ARG A 655 48.74 -10.76 -23.10
CA ARG A 655 48.93 -9.49 -23.83
C ARG A 655 49.68 -8.43 -23.01
N TRP A 656 50.10 -8.74 -21.78
CA TRP A 656 50.75 -7.78 -20.90
C TRP A 656 52.26 -7.75 -21.15
N ASN A 657 52.76 -6.63 -21.57
CA ASN A 657 54.18 -6.35 -21.58
C ASN A 657 54.63 -5.73 -20.23
N GLU A 658 55.88 -5.49 -20.00
CA GLU A 658 56.45 -4.95 -18.75
C GLU A 658 55.75 -3.64 -18.33
N THR A 659 55.59 -2.69 -19.25
CA THR A 659 54.91 -1.41 -19.02
C THR A 659 53.43 -1.61 -18.68
N ALA A 660 52.77 -2.59 -19.29
CA ALA A 660 51.39 -2.92 -19.00
C ALA A 660 51.26 -3.51 -17.59
N CYS A 661 52.20 -4.36 -17.15
CA CYS A 661 52.24 -4.90 -15.79
C CYS A 661 52.30 -3.80 -14.73
N ASP A 662 53.20 -2.84 -14.87
CA ASP A 662 53.33 -1.70 -13.93
C ASP A 662 52.09 -0.81 -13.94
N ASN A 663 51.53 -0.54 -15.12
CA ASN A 663 50.30 0.23 -15.27
C ASN A 663 49.12 -0.44 -14.59
N ILE A 664 48.94 -1.76 -14.74
CA ILE A 664 47.83 -2.52 -14.14
C ILE A 664 47.95 -2.52 -12.61
N ALA A 665 49.16 -2.69 -12.06
CA ALA A 665 49.38 -2.60 -10.62
C ALA A 665 48.96 -1.22 -10.06
N MET A 666 49.08 -0.16 -10.86
CA MET A 666 48.68 1.21 -10.53
C MET A 666 47.24 1.52 -10.94
N GLY A 667 46.48 0.55 -11.43
CA GLY A 667 45.08 0.74 -11.84
C GLY A 667 44.90 1.49 -13.16
N ARG A 668 45.86 1.36 -14.10
CA ARG A 668 45.77 1.94 -15.43
C ARG A 668 45.75 0.84 -16.49
N GLY A 669 45.10 1.08 -17.61
CA GLY A 669 44.97 0.06 -18.68
C GLY A 669 44.04 -1.09 -18.32
N VAL A 670 43.27 -0.95 -17.28
CA VAL A 670 42.14 -1.81 -16.89
C VAL A 670 40.98 -0.90 -16.54
N ALA A 671 39.77 -1.29 -16.96
CA ALA A 671 38.57 -0.54 -16.59
C ALA A 671 37.62 -1.43 -15.77
N VAL A 672 37.07 -0.85 -14.72
CA VAL A 672 36.17 -1.53 -13.76
C VAL A 672 34.91 -0.70 -13.50
N THR A 673 33.89 -1.33 -12.94
CA THR A 673 32.70 -0.68 -12.46
C THR A 673 32.79 -0.35 -10.96
N GLY A 674 31.92 0.54 -10.48
CA GLY A 674 31.78 0.81 -9.04
C GLY A 674 31.42 -0.43 -8.24
N LEU A 675 30.60 -1.32 -8.84
CA LEU A 675 30.17 -2.55 -8.21
C LEU A 675 31.31 -3.58 -8.07
N GLN A 676 32.18 -3.68 -9.07
CA GLN A 676 33.37 -4.54 -8.99
C GLN A 676 34.33 -4.05 -7.88
N ILE A 677 34.57 -2.74 -7.76
CA ILE A 677 35.33 -2.17 -6.65
C ILE A 677 34.69 -2.44 -5.30
N ALA A 678 33.37 -2.30 -5.19
CA ALA A 678 32.64 -2.62 -3.96
C ALA A 678 32.82 -4.10 -3.56
N GLN A 679 32.75 -5.04 -4.51
CA GLN A 679 33.03 -6.45 -4.27
C GLN A 679 34.42 -6.70 -3.73
N VAL A 680 35.43 -6.09 -4.35
CA VAL A 680 36.82 -6.28 -3.95
C VAL A 680 37.06 -5.71 -2.54
N TYR A 681 36.61 -4.49 -2.27
CA TYR A 681 36.79 -3.85 -0.96
C TYR A 681 36.02 -4.61 0.14
N ALA A 682 34.82 -5.10 -0.16
CA ALA A 682 34.07 -5.96 0.76
C ALA A 682 34.80 -7.29 1.01
N THR A 683 35.39 -7.89 -0.03
CA THR A 683 36.20 -9.12 0.08
C THR A 683 37.42 -8.90 0.98
N LEU A 684 38.14 -7.79 0.81
CA LEU A 684 39.27 -7.46 1.67
C LEU A 684 38.83 -7.20 3.12
N ALA A 685 37.73 -6.46 3.31
CA ALA A 685 37.15 -6.21 4.64
C ALA A 685 36.61 -7.49 5.31
N ASN A 686 36.22 -8.49 4.54
CA ASN A 686 35.74 -9.79 4.99
C ASN A 686 36.88 -10.84 5.10
N HIS A 687 38.08 -10.42 5.54
CA HIS A 687 39.24 -11.27 5.72
C HIS A 687 39.65 -12.06 4.45
N GLY A 688 39.44 -11.48 3.28
CA GLY A 688 39.78 -12.05 1.99
C GLY A 688 38.84 -13.13 1.48
N ARG A 689 37.69 -13.32 2.14
CA ARG A 689 36.62 -14.19 1.66
C ARG A 689 35.73 -13.44 0.68
N LEU A 690 35.49 -14.02 -0.49
CA LEU A 690 34.72 -13.38 -1.55
C LEU A 690 33.30 -13.02 -1.10
N VAL A 691 32.94 -11.76 -1.31
CA VAL A 691 31.62 -11.22 -1.06
C VAL A 691 30.99 -10.81 -2.39
N LYS A 692 29.90 -11.46 -2.79
CA LYS A 692 29.22 -11.17 -4.06
C LYS A 692 28.08 -10.15 -3.83
N PRO A 693 28.01 -9.06 -4.61
CA PRO A 693 26.92 -8.09 -4.55
C PRO A 693 25.56 -8.70 -4.86
N ARG A 694 24.53 -8.30 -4.14
CA ARG A 694 23.15 -8.78 -4.29
C ARG A 694 22.17 -7.67 -4.07
N LEU A 695 21.33 -7.42 -5.05
CA LEU A 695 20.30 -6.36 -5.01
C LEU A 695 18.91 -6.91 -4.66
N VAL A 696 18.71 -8.23 -4.82
CA VAL A 696 17.46 -8.94 -4.51
C VAL A 696 17.77 -10.05 -3.52
N SER A 697 16.97 -10.14 -2.46
CA SER A 697 17.08 -11.21 -1.45
C SER A 697 16.31 -12.45 -1.87
N LYS A 698 15.06 -12.28 -2.31
CA LYS A 698 14.17 -13.39 -2.69
C LYS A 698 13.05 -12.93 -3.61
N VAL A 699 12.41 -13.91 -4.24
CA VAL A 699 11.09 -13.77 -4.90
C VAL A 699 10.12 -14.68 -4.15
N THR A 700 8.94 -14.15 -3.82
CA THR A 700 7.90 -14.91 -3.14
C THR A 700 6.65 -15.01 -4.00
N ASP A 701 6.03 -16.18 -3.98
CA ASP A 701 4.73 -16.40 -4.60
C ASP A 701 3.68 -15.51 -3.95
N ARG A 702 2.85 -14.88 -4.76
CA ARG A 702 1.85 -13.93 -4.29
C ARG A 702 0.78 -14.57 -3.37
N ARG A 703 0.39 -15.81 -3.63
CA ARG A 703 -0.71 -16.47 -2.92
C ARG A 703 -0.25 -17.13 -1.64
N SER A 704 0.80 -17.95 -1.75
CA SER A 704 1.31 -18.73 -0.62
C SER A 704 2.29 -17.95 0.25
N MET A 705 2.88 -16.85 -0.27
CA MET A 705 4.01 -16.13 0.32
C MET A 705 5.27 -17.01 0.49
N ASP A 706 5.27 -18.18 -0.11
CA ASP A 706 6.44 -19.06 -0.10
C ASP A 706 7.56 -18.48 -0.96
N THR A 707 8.80 -18.75 -0.58
CA THR A 707 9.96 -18.34 -1.36
C THR A 707 10.08 -19.21 -2.61
N VAL A 708 9.87 -18.61 -3.79
CA VAL A 708 10.04 -19.25 -5.10
C VAL A 708 11.50 -19.26 -5.53
N LYS A 709 12.21 -18.14 -5.27
CA LYS A 709 13.64 -17.99 -5.55
C LYS A 709 14.31 -17.35 -4.34
N ASP A 710 15.43 -17.94 -3.90
CA ASP A 710 16.25 -17.41 -2.83
C ASP A 710 17.63 -17.07 -3.38
N PHE A 711 18.00 -15.79 -3.32
CA PHE A 711 19.30 -15.31 -3.77
C PHE A 711 20.31 -15.23 -2.62
N MET A 712 19.88 -15.41 -1.37
CA MET A 712 20.72 -15.34 -0.19
C MET A 712 21.32 -16.71 0.18
N SER A 713 20.61 -17.80 -0.05
CA SER A 713 21.04 -19.16 0.30
C SER A 713 22.23 -19.66 -0.53
N ALA A 714 22.43 -19.14 -1.74
CA ALA A 714 23.56 -19.47 -2.61
C ALA A 714 24.93 -18.97 -2.10
N THR A 715 25.00 -18.39 -0.88
CA THR A 715 26.24 -17.87 -0.27
C THR A 715 27.11 -18.89 0.42
N ASN A 716 26.67 -20.14 0.53
CA ASN A 716 27.34 -21.11 1.39
C ASN A 716 28.70 -21.62 0.87
N GLU A 717 29.12 -21.27 -0.34
CA GLU A 717 30.48 -21.49 -0.82
C GLU A 717 31.34 -20.23 -0.59
N THR A 718 31.91 -20.10 0.59
CA THR A 718 32.85 -19.00 0.90
C THR A 718 34.21 -19.29 0.28
N VAL A 719 34.47 -18.71 -0.89
CA VAL A 719 35.75 -18.82 -1.56
C VAL A 719 36.76 -17.88 -0.91
N GLN A 720 37.85 -18.45 -0.33
CA GLN A 720 38.98 -17.65 0.15
C GLN A 720 39.83 -17.26 -1.06
N VAL A 721 39.91 -15.97 -1.36
CA VAL A 721 40.72 -15.45 -2.49
C VAL A 721 42.05 -14.92 -2.02
N ILE A 722 42.08 -14.24 -0.88
CA ILE A 722 43.26 -13.64 -0.23
C ILE A 722 43.31 -14.15 1.22
N SER A 723 44.51 -14.42 1.75
CA SER A 723 44.64 -14.88 3.14
C SER A 723 44.17 -13.81 4.11
N PRO A 724 43.63 -14.18 5.28
CA PRO A 724 43.18 -13.23 6.28
C PRO A 724 44.25 -12.20 6.67
N SER A 725 45.46 -12.65 6.91
CA SER A 725 46.59 -11.78 7.29
C SER A 725 46.93 -10.72 6.21
N ALA A 726 46.89 -11.12 4.93
CA ALA A 726 47.12 -10.19 3.82
C ALA A 726 45.97 -9.20 3.64
N ALA A 727 44.75 -9.64 3.85
CA ALA A 727 43.54 -8.77 3.79
C ALA A 727 43.52 -7.76 4.96
N ASP A 728 43.84 -8.21 6.18
CA ASP A 728 43.89 -7.35 7.38
C ASP A 728 45.02 -6.30 7.32
N SER A 729 46.11 -6.57 6.62
CA SER A 729 47.22 -5.60 6.43
C SER A 729 46.83 -4.30 5.70
N VAL A 730 45.76 -4.34 4.90
CA VAL A 730 45.25 -3.17 4.16
C VAL A 730 44.09 -2.49 4.84
N ARG A 731 43.70 -2.97 6.03
CA ARG A 731 42.53 -2.49 6.79
C ARG A 731 42.53 -0.98 6.99
N SER A 732 43.64 -0.39 7.41
CA SER A 732 43.77 1.06 7.65
C SER A 732 43.51 1.89 6.38
N ALA A 733 43.89 1.39 5.23
CA ALA A 733 43.59 2.02 3.94
C ALA A 733 42.10 1.98 3.59
N LEU A 734 41.43 0.86 3.89
CA LEU A 734 39.98 0.71 3.69
C LEU A 734 39.18 1.62 4.63
N GLU A 735 39.58 1.74 5.91
CA GLU A 735 38.95 2.58 6.93
C GLU A 735 39.11 4.08 6.64
N SER A 736 40.29 4.49 6.15
CA SER A 736 40.55 5.88 5.82
C SER A 736 39.89 6.36 4.52
N GLY A 737 39.39 5.42 3.73
CA GLY A 737 38.88 5.63 2.39
C GLY A 737 39.98 5.98 1.39
N THR A 738 40.09 5.24 0.31
CA THR A 738 41.03 5.48 -0.79
C THR A 738 40.31 6.29 -1.88
N SER A 739 40.91 7.34 -2.37
CA SER A 739 40.37 8.19 -3.44
C SER A 739 41.28 8.25 -4.64
N ALA A 740 40.73 8.32 -5.82
CA ALA A 740 41.42 8.47 -7.09
C ALA A 740 40.78 9.60 -7.90
N ALA A 741 41.65 10.40 -8.54
CA ALA A 741 41.28 11.42 -9.52
C ALA A 741 41.81 11.00 -10.87
N ILE A 742 40.98 10.54 -11.78
CA ILE A 742 41.34 9.90 -13.01
C ILE A 742 40.94 10.81 -14.18
N PRO A 743 41.88 11.21 -15.04
CA PRO A 743 41.56 11.95 -16.25
C PRO A 743 40.65 11.12 -17.15
N MET A 744 39.52 11.68 -17.57
CA MET A 744 38.60 10.96 -18.48
C MET A 744 39.17 10.98 -19.90
N VAL A 745 38.87 9.94 -20.66
CA VAL A 745 39.21 9.86 -22.08
C VAL A 745 38.12 10.55 -22.91
N VAL A 746 38.50 11.61 -23.62
CA VAL A 746 37.62 12.35 -24.53
C VAL A 746 38.31 12.32 -25.91
N ASP A 747 37.60 11.88 -26.92
CA ASP A 747 38.12 11.75 -28.30
C ASP A 747 39.46 10.95 -28.40
N GLY A 748 39.54 9.87 -27.58
CA GLY A 748 40.72 9.00 -27.56
C GLY A 748 41.94 9.56 -26.83
N LYS A 749 41.84 10.71 -26.15
CA LYS A 749 42.92 11.33 -25.38
C LYS A 749 42.47 11.61 -23.93
N TYR A 750 43.42 11.54 -23.02
CA TYR A 750 43.17 11.97 -21.63
C TYR A 750 42.85 13.48 -21.56
N SER A 751 41.75 13.82 -20.94
CA SER A 751 41.29 15.20 -20.74
C SER A 751 42.12 15.89 -19.67
N ALA A 752 42.52 17.16 -19.92
CA ALA A 752 43.18 17.98 -18.94
C ALA A 752 42.19 18.69 -17.98
N THR A 753 40.90 18.69 -18.31
CA THR A 753 39.86 19.47 -17.62
C THR A 753 38.75 18.60 -16.99
N HIS A 754 38.54 17.41 -17.47
CA HIS A 754 37.46 16.52 -16.99
C HIS A 754 38.03 15.27 -16.34
N PHE A 755 37.63 15.05 -15.09
CA PHE A 755 38.10 13.97 -14.26
C PHE A 755 36.95 13.10 -13.76
N MET A 756 37.20 11.83 -13.60
CA MET A 756 36.45 10.93 -12.75
C MET A 756 37.08 10.99 -11.35
N ALA A 757 36.31 11.47 -10.37
CA ALA A 757 36.74 11.43 -8.98
C ALA A 757 36.00 10.30 -8.29
N VAL A 758 36.72 9.33 -7.74
CA VAL A 758 36.13 8.17 -7.07
C VAL A 758 36.72 8.02 -5.67
N CYS A 759 35.91 7.63 -4.70
CA CYS A 759 36.36 7.23 -3.37
C CYS A 759 35.69 5.92 -2.96
N ALA A 760 36.49 4.98 -2.48
CA ALA A 760 36.02 3.71 -1.94
C ALA A 760 36.58 3.49 -0.53
N GLY A 761 35.80 2.94 0.36
CA GLY A 761 36.18 2.63 1.73
C GLY A 761 35.11 1.86 2.49
N VAL A 762 35.41 1.53 3.75
CA VAL A 762 34.54 0.74 4.63
C VAL A 762 34.23 1.51 5.91
N PHE A 763 33.07 1.26 6.48
CA PHE A 763 32.60 1.89 7.71
C PHE A 763 31.54 1.01 8.40
N PRO A 764 31.22 1.20 9.71
CA PRO A 764 32.02 2.01 10.64
C PRO A 764 33.43 1.42 10.84
N VAL A 765 34.36 2.27 11.27
CA VAL A 765 35.78 1.89 11.41
C VAL A 765 35.96 0.72 12.39
N ASP A 766 35.14 0.65 13.43
CA ASP A 766 35.28 -0.34 14.49
C ASP A 766 34.80 -1.73 14.08
N ASN A 767 33.89 -1.85 13.10
CA ASN A 767 33.22 -3.12 12.75
C ASN A 767 33.23 -3.47 11.24
N LEU A 768 33.67 -2.58 10.35
CA LEU A 768 33.75 -2.78 8.89
C LEU A 768 32.51 -3.45 8.26
N GLU A 769 31.32 -3.05 8.67
CA GLU A 769 30.08 -3.71 8.26
C GLU A 769 29.65 -3.36 6.84
N TYR A 770 30.04 -2.19 6.36
CA TYR A 770 29.59 -1.66 5.08
C TYR A 770 30.78 -1.16 4.25
N VAL A 771 30.73 -1.47 2.95
CA VAL A 771 31.59 -0.86 1.94
C VAL A 771 30.78 0.17 1.16
N SER A 772 31.42 1.29 0.80
CA SER A 772 30.82 2.23 -0.14
C SER A 772 31.81 2.67 -1.20
N VAL A 773 31.29 2.87 -2.40
CA VAL A 773 32.01 3.44 -3.55
C VAL A 773 31.19 4.58 -4.08
N ILE A 774 31.79 5.78 -4.17
CA ILE A 774 31.14 7.01 -4.61
C ILE A 774 31.98 7.65 -5.69
N ALA A 775 31.34 8.19 -6.72
CA ALA A 775 31.99 8.87 -7.81
C ALA A 775 31.30 10.14 -8.28
N LEU A 776 32.10 11.05 -8.83
CA LEU A 776 31.70 12.26 -9.57
C LEU A 776 32.27 12.18 -10.99
N GLU A 777 31.37 12.20 -11.99
CA GLU A 777 31.78 12.14 -13.40
C GLU A 777 31.97 13.55 -13.98
N LYS A 778 33.00 13.71 -14.78
CA LYS A 778 33.37 14.96 -15.44
C LYS A 778 33.45 16.15 -14.45
N ALA A 779 33.94 15.86 -13.25
CA ALA A 779 34.21 16.90 -12.26
C ALA A 779 35.40 17.79 -12.71
N ASP A 780 35.44 19.04 -12.26
CA ASP A 780 36.56 19.94 -12.46
C ASP A 780 37.81 19.39 -11.76
N LYS A 781 39.03 19.75 -12.26
CA LYS A 781 40.31 19.30 -11.71
C LYS A 781 40.44 19.62 -10.21
N GLU A 782 40.03 20.79 -9.79
CA GLU A 782 40.05 21.22 -8.37
C GLU A 782 39.17 20.33 -7.49
N ALA A 783 37.93 20.02 -7.94
CA ALA A 783 37.02 19.15 -7.24
C ALA A 783 37.55 17.69 -7.17
N ALA A 784 38.20 17.21 -8.25
CA ALA A 784 38.73 15.84 -8.31
C ALA A 784 39.99 15.67 -7.44
N THR A 785 40.94 16.65 -7.47
CA THR A 785 42.23 16.53 -6.79
C THR A 785 42.26 17.13 -5.38
N GLY A 786 41.33 18.03 -5.07
CA GLY A 786 41.26 18.77 -3.79
C GLY A 786 40.67 18.01 -2.60
N GLY A 787 40.44 16.70 -2.72
CA GLY A 787 39.86 15.89 -1.62
C GLY A 787 38.36 16.04 -1.45
N ALA A 788 37.66 16.73 -2.35
CA ALA A 788 36.21 16.93 -2.29
C ALA A 788 35.46 15.60 -2.28
N ILE A 789 35.88 14.66 -3.13
CA ILE A 789 35.23 13.31 -3.18
C ILE A 789 35.34 12.55 -1.85
N LYS A 790 36.48 12.70 -1.14
CA LYS A 790 36.67 12.09 0.19
C LYS A 790 35.76 12.73 1.24
N SER A 791 35.51 14.05 1.12
CA SER A 791 34.53 14.75 1.96
C SER A 791 33.10 14.27 1.71
N VAL A 792 32.73 14.07 0.43
CA VAL A 792 31.41 13.47 0.05
C VAL A 792 31.27 12.06 0.62
N TRP A 793 32.31 11.22 0.46
CA TRP A 793 32.32 9.87 1.02
C TRP A 793 32.10 9.86 2.55
N LYS A 794 32.78 10.77 3.28
CA LYS A 794 32.58 10.93 4.73
C LYS A 794 31.16 11.34 5.08
N LYS A 795 30.54 12.23 4.31
CA LYS A 795 29.13 12.63 4.53
C LYS A 795 28.18 11.44 4.39
N VAL A 796 28.40 10.55 3.42
CA VAL A 796 27.62 9.33 3.25
C VAL A 796 27.80 8.39 4.44
N ALA A 797 29.04 8.21 4.93
CA ALA A 797 29.32 7.39 6.11
C ALA A 797 28.67 7.96 7.40
N VAL A 798 28.59 9.29 7.53
CA VAL A 798 27.88 9.97 8.64
C VAL A 798 26.37 9.79 8.50
N ALA A 799 25.82 9.97 7.30
CA ALA A 799 24.39 9.80 7.02
C ALA A 799 23.87 8.41 7.40
N TRP A 800 24.68 7.38 7.17
CA TRP A 800 24.37 6.02 7.63
C TRP A 800 24.29 5.93 9.16
N ARG A 801 25.26 6.53 9.88
CA ARG A 801 25.32 6.50 11.36
C ARG A 801 24.10 7.18 12.00
N GLU A 802 23.62 8.26 11.41
CA GLU A 802 22.41 8.99 11.88
C GLU A 802 21.13 8.16 11.74
N LEU A 803 21.09 7.17 10.86
CA LEU A 803 19.92 6.31 10.64
C LEU A 803 19.93 5.05 11.52
N GLU A 804 21.07 4.66 12.07
CA GLU A 804 21.17 3.54 13.03
C GLU A 804 20.92 3.94 14.49
N GLN A 805 21.01 5.23 14.83
CA GLN A 805 20.64 5.80 16.13
C GLN A 805 19.13 6.08 16.21
#